data_5cdec0aa19dacdec71edb44e19644d06
#
_entry.id   5cdec0aa19dacdec71edb44e19644d06
#
_cell.length_a   1.000
_cell.length_b   1.000
_cell.length_c   1.000
_cell.angle_alpha   90.00
_cell.angle_beta   90.00
_cell.angle_gamma   90.00
#
_symmetry.space_group_name_H-M   'P 1'
#
loop_
_entity.id
_entity.type
_entity.pdbx_description
1 polymer ?
#
loop_
_entity_poly.entity_id
_entity_poly.type
_entity_poly.pdbx_seq_one_letter_code
_entity_poly.pdbx_strand_id
1 'polypeptide(L)'
;MKRLIYTICLLVACLSTAGAKVLTEHKTRLTDNWLYLRGDIGNIWEAVRPASPGTSESVPLWTPVTLPHCFNATDAVDPDLNYYQGPGWYKTLLDINNPYPNGRILLDFEGAGQKTEVYIYTTLVTTHTGGYDEWTADITEAVQAFAATPECAKRFGGKIPLSIRCDNSRDAEMIPSDLSDFNVYGGLYRYLNLVYVPEVSIERIQIDANPDKELKKGTLSVHAFFYNPADVRKATANIIIKDPSGKVILSEEKEVLPLGKAALLATTVRKPELWSDEHPQLYTCEVRLKHNNQEQKAVERFGFRRFEFIEKGPFMLNGSRLLLRGTHRHEDHAGVGAAMTESQMRQEMTLMKQMGVNFIRLGHYQQSGIILSLCDELGILVWEEIPWCRGGLGGERYQAQAKRMLESMIHTHYNHPAIIIWGLGNENDWPNDFPEFDKGKIRTFMKELHDLAHQLDDNRVTAIRRCDFCKDIVDVYSPSIWAGWYRGIFTDYKNASYHEMQQVKHFFHAEWGGDCHARRHAEDPFINLDKIEAGKGTDERAGDASLYGGSARASKDGDWSESYIVRLIDWHLKEQETMDWLTGSAYWPFKDFSTPVRPENPVPYVNQKGVVERDLTPKETYYVFQSYWTKKPMIHIYGHTWPVRWGKADEQKEILVYSNCPQVELLVNGVSQGMKKRNSQDYPAAGLHWKCRLQAGENTVIARSKGKEEVADTLRFVYETRTWGTPARLQTKVTSCGTDLSLVEVQIVDAQGVPCLNTKNFIEFGLTGDGKLIENQGTSIGSRKVQAYNGRAAIRVNKRNGESIVSVRCDIPQIKTTFISIK
;
A
#
# COMPACT_ATOMS: atom_id res chain seq x y z
N MET A 1 -50.50 -16.20 -44.62
CA MET A 1 -49.60 -17.11 -43.93
C MET A 1 -48.21 -16.52 -43.83
N LYS A 2 -47.92 -15.81 -42.75
CA LYS A 2 -46.61 -15.25 -42.47
C LYS A 2 -45.92 -16.21 -41.48
N ARG A 3 -44.79 -16.77 -41.91
CA ARG A 3 -43.94 -17.60 -41.03
C ARG A 3 -43.09 -16.65 -40.17
N LEU A 4 -43.30 -16.70 -38.88
CA LEU A 4 -42.49 -16.03 -37.86
C LEU A 4 -41.29 -16.95 -37.58
N ILE A 5 -40.09 -16.50 -37.94
CA ILE A 5 -38.84 -17.19 -37.55
C ILE A 5 -38.44 -16.58 -36.22
N TYR A 6 -38.55 -17.36 -35.16
CA TYR A 6 -37.97 -17.04 -33.87
C TYR A 6 -36.49 -17.45 -33.90
N THR A 7 -35.61 -16.44 -33.96
CA THR A 7 -34.20 -16.65 -33.67
C THR A 7 -34.04 -16.70 -32.14
N ILE A 8 -33.86 -17.92 -31.63
CA ILE A 8 -33.47 -18.09 -30.22
C ILE A 8 -31.99 -17.73 -30.12
N CYS A 9 -31.70 -16.55 -29.60
CA CYS A 9 -30.39 -16.23 -29.08
C CYS A 9 -30.21 -17.04 -27.76
N LEU A 10 -29.47 -18.13 -27.83
CA LEU A 10 -28.91 -18.75 -26.64
C LEU A 10 -27.90 -17.74 -26.03
N LEU A 11 -28.33 -17.02 -25.02
CA LEU A 11 -27.43 -16.42 -24.07
C LEU A 11 -26.78 -17.58 -23.28
N VAL A 12 -25.62 -18.01 -23.72
CA VAL A 12 -24.70 -18.75 -22.85
C VAL A 12 -24.24 -17.74 -21.80
N ALA A 13 -24.90 -17.69 -20.66
CA ALA A 13 -24.38 -17.09 -19.48
C ALA A 13 -23.14 -17.90 -19.11
N CYS A 14 -21.96 -17.45 -19.55
CA CYS A 14 -20.71 -17.86 -18.93
C CYS A 14 -20.78 -17.38 -17.48
N LEU A 15 -21.24 -18.24 -16.58
CA LEU A 15 -20.93 -18.14 -15.17
C LEU A 15 -19.42 -18.21 -15.09
N SER A 16 -18.76 -17.03 -15.08
CA SER A 16 -17.39 -16.94 -14.63
C SER A 16 -17.42 -17.37 -13.16
N THR A 17 -17.11 -18.63 -12.90
CA THR A 17 -16.69 -19.02 -11.57
C THR A 17 -15.49 -18.14 -11.29
N ALA A 18 -15.58 -17.27 -10.27
CA ALA A 18 -14.44 -16.56 -9.74
C ALA A 18 -13.46 -17.63 -9.24
N GLY A 19 -12.62 -18.11 -10.17
CA GLY A 19 -11.62 -19.12 -9.88
C GLY A 19 -10.56 -18.50 -9.03
N ALA A 20 -10.39 -19.02 -7.83
CA ALA A 20 -9.23 -18.75 -7.03
C ALA A 20 -7.96 -19.22 -7.78
N LYS A 21 -6.83 -18.69 -7.42
CA LYS A 21 -5.50 -19.00 -7.93
C LYS A 21 -5.25 -20.50 -8.08
N VAL A 22 -5.02 -20.96 -9.30
CA VAL A 22 -4.70 -22.38 -9.54
C VAL A 22 -3.24 -22.66 -9.17
N LEU A 23 -3.03 -23.62 -8.30
CA LEU A 23 -1.70 -23.99 -7.80
C LEU A 23 -1.02 -24.96 -8.77
N THR A 24 0.12 -24.55 -9.34
CA THR A 24 0.91 -25.40 -10.26
C THR A 24 2.38 -24.92 -10.29
N GLU A 25 3.27 -25.85 -10.63
CA GLU A 25 4.68 -25.55 -10.93
C GLU A 25 4.87 -25.01 -12.36
N HIS A 26 3.90 -25.21 -13.26
CA HIS A 26 3.93 -24.73 -14.65
C HIS A 26 3.25 -23.37 -14.78
N LYS A 27 3.85 -22.38 -14.11
CA LYS A 27 3.41 -20.99 -14.09
C LYS A 27 4.53 -20.08 -14.57
N THR A 28 4.27 -19.23 -15.56
CA THR A 28 5.22 -18.30 -16.13
C THR A 28 4.67 -16.88 -16.07
N ARG A 29 5.41 -15.97 -15.45
CA ARG A 29 5.06 -14.53 -15.48
C ARG A 29 5.26 -13.96 -16.88
N LEU A 30 4.26 -13.27 -17.38
CA LEU A 30 4.27 -12.60 -18.68
C LEU A 30 4.75 -11.16 -18.52
N THR A 31 6.04 -10.94 -18.31
CA THR A 31 6.60 -9.61 -18.02
C THR A 31 6.98 -8.83 -19.25
N ASP A 32 7.52 -9.48 -20.27
CA ASP A 32 8.19 -8.84 -21.40
C ASP A 32 7.41 -8.95 -22.71
N ASN A 33 7.85 -8.18 -23.73
CA ASN A 33 7.29 -8.19 -25.08
C ASN A 33 5.84 -7.72 -25.19
N TRP A 34 5.43 -6.81 -24.31
CA TRP A 34 4.12 -6.17 -24.39
C TRP A 34 4.17 -4.86 -25.16
N LEU A 35 3.09 -4.61 -25.89
CA LEU A 35 2.80 -3.32 -26.50
C LEU A 35 1.53 -2.74 -25.85
N TYR A 36 1.59 -1.48 -25.49
CA TYR A 36 0.52 -0.73 -24.84
C TYR A 36 0.04 0.44 -25.69
N LEU A 37 -1.25 0.72 -25.66
CA LEU A 37 -1.85 1.91 -26.25
C LEU A 37 -2.86 2.52 -25.26
N ARG A 38 -2.69 3.81 -24.96
CA ARG A 38 -3.64 4.59 -24.18
C ARG A 38 -4.78 5.09 -25.06
N GLY A 39 -5.99 4.71 -24.76
CA GLY A 39 -7.19 5.06 -25.52
C GLY A 39 -7.91 3.84 -26.08
N ASP A 40 -9.00 4.07 -26.78
CA ASP A 40 -9.75 3.02 -27.44
C ASP A 40 -9.30 2.84 -28.90
N ILE A 41 -9.35 1.60 -29.38
CA ILE A 41 -9.04 1.23 -30.75
C ILE A 41 -10.28 1.00 -31.61
N GLY A 42 -11.46 1.21 -31.05
CA GLY A 42 -12.75 1.03 -31.71
C GLY A 42 -13.21 -0.44 -31.79
N ASN A 43 -12.38 -1.37 -32.25
CA ASN A 43 -12.67 -2.80 -32.23
C ASN A 43 -11.39 -3.64 -32.19
N ILE A 44 -11.51 -4.90 -31.81
CA ILE A 44 -10.39 -5.83 -31.61
C ILE A 44 -9.56 -6.07 -32.87
N TRP A 45 -10.11 -5.93 -34.06
CA TRP A 45 -9.36 -6.09 -35.31
C TRP A 45 -8.16 -5.13 -35.41
N GLU A 46 -8.28 -3.93 -34.86
CA GLU A 46 -7.18 -2.95 -34.84
C GLU A 46 -5.97 -3.39 -34.02
N ALA A 47 -6.19 -4.25 -33.01
CA ALA A 47 -5.08 -4.81 -32.22
C ALA A 47 -4.28 -5.87 -33.01
N VAL A 48 -4.93 -6.62 -33.90
CA VAL A 48 -4.36 -7.79 -34.56
C VAL A 48 -4.14 -7.61 -36.07
N ARG A 49 -4.64 -6.54 -36.69
CA ARG A 49 -4.45 -6.31 -38.12
C ARG A 49 -2.95 -6.20 -38.48
N PRO A 50 -2.57 -6.65 -39.68
CA PRO A 50 -1.21 -6.48 -40.16
C PRO A 50 -0.89 -5.00 -40.33
N ALA A 51 0.37 -4.60 -40.11
CA ALA A 51 0.85 -3.30 -40.49
C ALA A 51 0.78 -3.23 -42.04
N SER A 52 0.05 -2.23 -42.56
CA SER A 52 0.00 -2.02 -44.04
C SER A 52 1.30 -1.37 -44.48
N PRO A 53 2.04 -1.95 -45.47
CA PRO A 53 3.23 -1.30 -45.99
C PRO A 53 2.85 0.08 -46.58
N GLY A 54 3.49 1.13 -46.13
CA GLY A 54 3.39 2.47 -46.68
C GLY A 54 2.27 3.36 -46.15
N THR A 55 1.52 2.97 -45.10
CA THR A 55 0.52 3.83 -44.44
C THR A 55 0.99 4.19 -43.03
N SER A 56 1.71 5.31 -42.91
CA SER A 56 2.16 5.83 -41.60
C SER A 56 1.07 6.55 -40.77
N GLU A 57 -0.08 6.82 -41.37
CA GLU A 57 -1.03 7.80 -40.81
C GLU A 57 -2.23 7.25 -40.02
N SER A 58 -2.41 5.93 -39.93
CA SER A 58 -3.57 5.35 -39.26
C SER A 58 -3.30 4.18 -38.30
N VAL A 59 -2.02 3.87 -38.03
CA VAL A 59 -1.70 2.82 -37.06
C VAL A 59 -1.60 3.44 -35.68
N PRO A 60 -2.38 2.98 -34.68
CA PRO A 60 -2.23 3.42 -33.28
C PRO A 60 -0.78 3.31 -32.84
N LEU A 61 -0.27 4.33 -32.16
CA LEU A 61 1.09 4.35 -31.62
C LEU A 61 1.17 3.41 -30.39
N TRP A 62 1.53 2.16 -30.65
CA TRP A 62 1.81 1.18 -29.63
C TRP A 62 3.18 1.42 -29.00
N THR A 63 3.23 1.51 -27.68
CA THR A 63 4.45 1.73 -26.90
C THR A 63 4.91 0.43 -26.25
N PRO A 64 6.18 0.04 -26.37
CA PRO A 64 6.72 -1.09 -25.62
C PRO A 64 6.64 -0.86 -24.11
N VAL A 65 6.15 -1.85 -23.38
CA VAL A 65 6.06 -1.82 -21.91
C VAL A 65 6.43 -3.19 -21.32
N THR A 66 6.78 -3.19 -20.06
CA THR A 66 6.94 -4.40 -19.25
C THR A 66 5.84 -4.45 -18.20
N LEU A 67 5.39 -5.67 -17.81
CA LEU A 67 4.43 -5.84 -16.73
C LEU A 67 5.14 -6.10 -15.38
N PRO A 68 4.58 -5.62 -14.28
CA PRO A 68 3.33 -4.88 -14.17
C PRO A 68 3.43 -3.46 -14.75
N HIS A 69 2.34 -2.92 -15.28
CA HIS A 69 2.28 -1.60 -15.91
C HIS A 69 1.00 -0.84 -15.50
N CYS A 70 1.18 0.38 -15.01
CA CYS A 70 0.11 1.31 -14.65
C CYS A 70 0.12 2.51 -15.60
N PHE A 71 -0.95 2.73 -16.33
CA PHE A 71 -0.98 3.85 -17.27
C PHE A 71 -1.24 5.23 -16.62
N ASN A 72 -1.50 5.25 -15.31
CA ASN A 72 -1.63 6.45 -14.50
C ASN A 72 -0.39 6.77 -13.65
N ALA A 73 0.73 6.11 -13.88
CA ALA A 73 1.93 6.30 -13.06
C ALA A 73 2.44 7.76 -13.02
N THR A 74 2.21 8.52 -14.09
CA THR A 74 2.63 9.91 -14.23
C THR A 74 1.52 10.89 -13.84
N ASP A 75 0.34 10.76 -14.42
CA ASP A 75 -0.76 11.73 -14.31
C ASP A 75 -1.45 11.71 -12.93
N ALA A 76 -1.19 10.70 -12.12
CA ALA A 76 -1.68 10.63 -10.75
C ALA A 76 -1.10 11.73 -9.82
N VAL A 77 0.03 12.33 -10.17
CA VAL A 77 0.75 13.33 -9.33
C VAL A 77 1.29 14.52 -10.13
N ASP A 78 0.95 14.62 -11.41
CA ASP A 78 1.31 15.76 -12.24
C ASP A 78 0.17 16.80 -12.21
N PRO A 79 0.40 18.01 -11.65
CA PRO A 79 -0.65 19.01 -11.52
C PRO A 79 -1.09 19.63 -12.85
N ASP A 80 -0.36 19.40 -13.94
CA ASP A 80 -0.67 19.96 -15.26
C ASP A 80 -1.30 18.92 -16.21
N LEU A 81 -1.43 17.67 -15.75
CA LEU A 81 -2.09 16.61 -16.49
C LEU A 81 -3.43 16.25 -15.84
N ASN A 82 -4.42 15.98 -16.67
CA ASN A 82 -5.66 15.40 -16.19
C ASN A 82 -5.45 13.90 -15.90
N TYR A 83 -5.93 13.47 -14.75
CA TYR A 83 -5.95 12.04 -14.40
C TYR A 83 -6.79 11.27 -15.44
N TYR A 84 -6.16 10.33 -16.14
CA TYR A 84 -6.81 9.59 -17.21
C TYR A 84 -7.77 8.55 -16.67
N GLN A 85 -9.01 8.61 -17.07
CA GLN A 85 -10.05 7.60 -16.85
C GLN A 85 -10.58 7.15 -18.20
N GLY A 86 -10.30 5.92 -18.58
CA GLY A 86 -10.63 5.38 -19.89
C GLY A 86 -9.93 4.05 -20.17
N PRO A 87 -10.14 3.52 -21.41
CA PRO A 87 -9.53 2.27 -21.83
C PRO A 87 -8.03 2.39 -22.09
N GLY A 88 -7.32 1.29 -21.83
CA GLY A 88 -5.96 1.06 -22.27
C GLY A 88 -5.83 -0.36 -22.80
N TRP A 89 -5.19 -0.51 -23.96
CA TRP A 89 -5.02 -1.80 -24.62
C TRP A 89 -3.60 -2.32 -24.46
N TYR A 90 -3.50 -3.60 -24.23
CA TYR A 90 -2.26 -4.37 -24.15
C TYR A 90 -2.29 -5.49 -25.16
N LYS A 91 -1.17 -5.78 -25.81
CA LYS A 91 -1.05 -6.95 -26.68
C LYS A 91 0.33 -7.59 -26.63
N THR A 92 0.35 -8.92 -26.81
CA THR A 92 1.56 -9.71 -26.94
C THR A 92 1.30 -10.97 -27.78
N LEU A 93 2.35 -11.74 -28.05
CA LEU A 93 2.28 -13.05 -28.71
C LEU A 93 2.73 -14.13 -27.74
N LEU A 94 1.85 -15.09 -27.47
CA LEU A 94 2.16 -16.22 -26.61
C LEU A 94 2.79 -17.37 -27.38
N ASP A 95 3.85 -17.94 -26.84
CA ASP A 95 4.37 -19.26 -27.18
C ASP A 95 3.70 -20.30 -26.27
N ILE A 96 2.89 -21.15 -26.84
CA ILE A 96 2.14 -22.14 -26.07
C ILE A 96 2.89 -23.48 -26.08
N ASN A 97 3.36 -23.88 -24.90
CA ASN A 97 4.09 -25.14 -24.68
C ASN A 97 3.47 -25.90 -23.49
N ASN A 98 2.21 -26.33 -23.65
CA ASN A 98 1.52 -27.06 -22.61
C ASN A 98 2.12 -28.47 -22.42
N PRO A 99 2.70 -28.79 -21.25
CA PRO A 99 3.27 -30.09 -21.00
C PRO A 99 2.23 -31.19 -20.78
N TYR A 100 0.96 -30.83 -20.63
CA TYR A 100 -0.12 -31.77 -20.34
C TYR A 100 -0.93 -32.09 -21.58
N PRO A 101 -0.92 -33.33 -22.09
CA PRO A 101 -1.85 -33.75 -23.12
C PRO A 101 -3.30 -33.52 -22.64
N ASN A 102 -4.13 -32.87 -23.47
CA ASN A 102 -5.48 -32.42 -23.12
C ASN A 102 -5.59 -31.49 -21.90
N GLY A 103 -4.45 -30.94 -21.45
CA GLY A 103 -4.42 -29.98 -20.34
C GLY A 103 -4.99 -28.63 -20.71
N ARG A 104 -5.27 -27.84 -19.68
CA ARG A 104 -5.85 -26.49 -19.82
C ARG A 104 -4.74 -25.42 -19.87
N ILE A 105 -5.05 -24.32 -20.52
CA ILE A 105 -4.21 -23.13 -20.67
C ILE A 105 -4.95 -21.97 -20.03
N LEU A 106 -4.41 -21.45 -18.95
CA LEU A 106 -5.05 -20.42 -18.14
C LEU A 106 -4.21 -19.15 -18.10
N LEU A 107 -4.89 -18.01 -18.01
CA LEU A 107 -4.30 -16.74 -17.61
C LEU A 107 -4.72 -16.45 -16.16
N ASP A 108 -3.74 -16.29 -15.28
CA ASP A 108 -3.94 -16.00 -13.86
C ASP A 108 -3.59 -14.54 -13.59
N PHE A 109 -4.60 -13.73 -13.29
CA PHE A 109 -4.51 -12.29 -13.03
C PHE A 109 -4.42 -12.05 -11.52
N GLU A 110 -3.33 -11.47 -11.06
CA GLU A 110 -3.21 -11.01 -9.67
C GLU A 110 -3.96 -9.68 -9.42
N GLY A 111 -4.46 -9.04 -10.48
CA GLY A 111 -5.27 -7.82 -10.48
C GLY A 111 -5.08 -7.03 -11.76
N ALA A 112 -6.17 -6.43 -12.27
CA ALA A 112 -6.17 -5.62 -13.49
C ALA A 112 -7.28 -4.57 -13.43
N GLY A 113 -6.96 -3.34 -13.71
CA GLY A 113 -7.89 -2.27 -13.37
C GLY A 113 -8.59 -1.58 -14.51
N GLN A 114 -9.87 -1.44 -14.35
CA GLN A 114 -10.83 -1.95 -13.34
C GLN A 114 -11.81 -2.92 -14.00
N LYS A 115 -12.09 -2.69 -15.29
CA LYS A 115 -12.87 -3.56 -16.17
C LYS A 115 -11.91 -4.16 -17.18
N THR A 116 -11.89 -5.48 -17.31
CA THR A 116 -10.92 -6.18 -18.16
C THR A 116 -11.63 -7.04 -19.17
N GLU A 117 -11.19 -6.97 -20.42
CA GLU A 117 -11.63 -7.85 -21.53
C GLU A 117 -10.42 -8.60 -22.06
N VAL A 118 -10.54 -9.91 -22.23
CA VAL A 118 -9.45 -10.80 -22.70
C VAL A 118 -9.81 -11.38 -24.05
N TYR A 119 -8.91 -11.19 -25.02
CA TYR A 119 -9.10 -11.67 -26.40
C TYR A 119 -7.96 -12.59 -26.82
N ILE A 120 -8.29 -13.72 -27.44
CA ILE A 120 -7.39 -14.52 -28.25
C ILE A 120 -7.69 -14.24 -29.70
N TYR A 121 -6.74 -13.64 -30.40
CA TYR A 121 -6.91 -13.06 -31.74
C TYR A 121 -8.10 -12.08 -31.74
N THR A 122 -9.23 -12.42 -32.39
CA THR A 122 -10.45 -11.58 -32.38
C THR A 122 -11.57 -12.15 -31.49
N THR A 123 -11.34 -13.26 -30.81
CA THR A 123 -12.35 -13.91 -29.97
C THR A 123 -12.27 -13.33 -28.56
N LEU A 124 -13.37 -12.72 -28.10
CA LEU A 124 -13.55 -12.37 -26.69
C LEU A 124 -13.70 -13.67 -25.88
N VAL A 125 -12.75 -13.91 -24.99
CA VAL A 125 -12.74 -15.10 -24.13
C VAL A 125 -13.54 -14.86 -22.85
N THR A 126 -13.27 -13.74 -22.18
CA THR A 126 -13.93 -13.40 -20.91
C THR A 126 -13.85 -11.92 -20.61
N THR A 127 -14.69 -11.50 -19.67
CA THR A 127 -14.67 -10.15 -19.09
C THR A 127 -14.62 -10.26 -17.56
N HIS A 128 -13.97 -9.29 -16.91
CA HIS A 128 -13.95 -9.19 -15.47
C HIS A 128 -14.16 -7.73 -15.03
N THR A 129 -14.89 -7.53 -13.92
CA THR A 129 -15.08 -6.23 -13.30
C THR A 129 -14.61 -6.28 -11.87
N GLY A 130 -13.60 -5.52 -11.53
CA GLY A 130 -12.91 -5.51 -10.25
C GLY A 130 -11.40 -5.41 -10.47
N GLY A 131 -10.76 -4.41 -9.85
CA GLY A 131 -9.33 -4.18 -10.06
C GLY A 131 -8.43 -4.93 -9.08
N TYR A 132 -8.97 -5.35 -7.94
CA TYR A 132 -8.17 -5.77 -6.80
C TYR A 132 -8.30 -7.24 -6.44
N ASP A 133 -9.30 -7.95 -6.94
CA ASP A 133 -9.45 -9.38 -6.73
C ASP A 133 -8.61 -10.19 -7.73
N GLU A 134 -8.11 -11.34 -7.31
CA GLU A 134 -7.43 -12.32 -8.17
C GLU A 134 -8.47 -13.14 -8.93
N TRP A 135 -8.20 -13.44 -10.20
CA TRP A 135 -9.10 -14.20 -11.04
C TRP A 135 -8.36 -14.91 -12.18
N THR A 136 -9.00 -15.94 -12.74
CA THR A 136 -8.41 -16.79 -13.78
C THR A 136 -9.29 -16.82 -15.01
N ALA A 137 -8.68 -16.72 -16.20
CA ALA A 137 -9.32 -16.90 -17.51
C ALA A 137 -8.84 -18.20 -18.15
N ASP A 138 -9.75 -19.13 -18.46
CA ASP A 138 -9.42 -20.30 -19.30
C ASP A 138 -9.47 -19.90 -20.77
N ILE A 139 -8.31 -19.92 -21.41
CA ILE A 139 -8.15 -19.57 -22.83
C ILE A 139 -7.99 -20.78 -23.74
N THR A 140 -8.15 -22.00 -23.24
CA THR A 140 -7.82 -23.27 -23.93
C THR A 140 -8.53 -23.40 -25.25
N GLU A 141 -9.86 -23.30 -25.29
CA GLU A 141 -10.65 -23.49 -26.50
C GLU A 141 -10.34 -22.42 -27.55
N ALA A 142 -10.17 -21.17 -27.14
CA ALA A 142 -9.84 -20.07 -28.07
C ALA A 142 -8.43 -20.23 -28.65
N VAL A 143 -7.45 -20.66 -27.84
CA VAL A 143 -6.09 -20.97 -28.29
C VAL A 143 -6.11 -22.12 -29.30
N GLN A 144 -6.77 -23.23 -28.99
CA GLN A 144 -6.87 -24.40 -29.85
C GLN A 144 -7.56 -24.06 -31.19
N ALA A 145 -8.66 -23.32 -31.12
CA ALA A 145 -9.42 -22.90 -32.29
C ALA A 145 -8.56 -22.01 -33.22
N PHE A 146 -7.84 -21.03 -32.67
CA PHE A 146 -6.97 -20.15 -33.46
C PHE A 146 -5.74 -20.88 -33.97
N ALA A 147 -5.08 -21.72 -33.17
CA ALA A 147 -3.91 -22.50 -33.57
C ALA A 147 -4.17 -23.42 -34.76
N ALA A 148 -5.41 -23.91 -34.92
CA ALA A 148 -5.84 -24.74 -36.05
C ALA A 148 -6.02 -23.96 -37.37
N THR A 149 -5.98 -22.61 -37.34
CA THR A 149 -6.20 -21.77 -38.54
C THR A 149 -4.93 -21.59 -39.36
N PRO A 150 -5.04 -21.49 -40.69
CA PRO A 150 -3.88 -21.12 -41.56
C PRO A 150 -3.30 -19.75 -41.18
N GLU A 151 -4.09 -18.87 -40.63
CA GLU A 151 -3.74 -17.52 -40.20
C GLU A 151 -2.66 -17.55 -39.10
N CYS A 152 -2.80 -18.44 -38.12
CA CYS A 152 -1.84 -18.63 -37.03
C CYS A 152 -0.43 -18.90 -37.59
N ALA A 153 -0.29 -19.89 -38.47
CA ALA A 153 1.02 -20.24 -39.05
C ALA A 153 1.56 -19.14 -39.98
N LYS A 154 0.72 -18.60 -40.86
CA LYS A 154 1.17 -17.67 -41.92
C LYS A 154 1.49 -16.26 -41.41
N ARG A 155 0.74 -15.74 -40.42
CA ARG A 155 0.91 -14.36 -39.96
C ARG A 155 1.66 -14.27 -38.63
N PHE A 156 1.47 -15.26 -37.77
CA PHE A 156 1.99 -15.21 -36.39
C PHE A 156 3.09 -16.25 -36.13
N GLY A 157 3.49 -17.02 -37.15
CA GLY A 157 4.54 -18.03 -37.00
C GLY A 157 4.22 -19.11 -35.96
N GLY A 158 2.92 -19.42 -35.76
CA GLY A 158 2.44 -20.40 -34.80
C GLY A 158 2.22 -19.83 -33.40
N LYS A 159 2.54 -18.55 -33.17
CA LYS A 159 2.28 -17.88 -31.88
C LYS A 159 0.82 -17.43 -31.77
N ILE A 160 0.35 -17.28 -30.53
CA ILE A 160 -1.05 -16.94 -30.26
C ILE A 160 -1.15 -15.45 -29.87
N PRO A 161 -1.86 -14.60 -30.63
CA PRO A 161 -2.11 -13.22 -30.26
C PRO A 161 -3.02 -13.12 -29.04
N LEU A 162 -2.53 -12.52 -27.99
CA LEU A 162 -3.27 -12.12 -26.80
C LEU A 162 -3.45 -10.62 -26.79
N SER A 163 -4.69 -10.16 -26.65
CA SER A 163 -4.99 -8.74 -26.42
C SER A 163 -5.85 -8.58 -25.16
N ILE A 164 -5.54 -7.58 -24.35
CA ILE A 164 -6.25 -7.28 -23.10
C ILE A 164 -6.61 -5.80 -23.10
N ARG A 165 -7.88 -5.51 -22.86
CA ARG A 165 -8.39 -4.15 -22.62
C ARG A 165 -8.61 -3.96 -21.14
N CYS A 166 -7.99 -2.93 -20.55
CA CYS A 166 -8.25 -2.48 -19.19
C CYS A 166 -8.90 -1.11 -19.25
N ASP A 167 -9.92 -0.87 -18.43
CA ASP A 167 -10.65 0.39 -18.43
C ASP A 167 -10.98 0.84 -17.00
N ASN A 168 -10.44 1.98 -16.59
CA ASN A 168 -10.72 2.61 -15.30
C ASN A 168 -11.72 3.77 -15.38
N SER A 169 -12.52 3.82 -16.43
CA SER A 169 -13.61 4.80 -16.57
C SER A 169 -14.55 4.75 -15.36
N ARG A 170 -15.02 5.94 -14.99
CA ARG A 170 -15.98 6.14 -13.92
C ARG A 170 -17.23 5.27 -14.08
N ASP A 171 -17.62 4.57 -13.03
CA ASP A 171 -18.82 3.76 -13.00
C ASP A 171 -19.36 3.69 -11.57
N ALA A 172 -20.54 4.24 -11.32
CA ALA A 172 -21.17 4.25 -10.01
C ALA A 172 -21.52 2.84 -9.47
N GLU A 173 -21.58 1.85 -10.35
CA GLU A 173 -21.83 0.44 -10.00
C GLU A 173 -20.52 -0.38 -9.87
N MET A 174 -19.36 0.29 -9.88
CA MET A 174 -18.06 -0.35 -9.67
C MET A 174 -17.52 -0.03 -8.27
N ILE A 175 -16.89 -1.01 -7.66
CA ILE A 175 -16.23 -0.90 -6.35
C ILE A 175 -14.69 -0.85 -6.53
N PRO A 176 -13.93 0.10 -5.91
CA PRO A 176 -14.39 1.18 -5.04
C PRO A 176 -15.09 2.32 -5.80
N SER A 177 -15.80 3.19 -5.06
CA SER A 177 -16.27 4.44 -5.65
C SER A 177 -15.07 5.35 -5.97
N ASP A 178 -15.18 6.16 -7.01
CA ASP A 178 -14.11 7.06 -7.43
C ASP A 178 -14.02 8.38 -6.63
N LEU A 179 -14.83 8.53 -5.59
CA LEU A 179 -14.70 9.57 -4.58
C LEU A 179 -13.80 9.16 -3.38
N SER A 180 -13.19 8.00 -3.44
CA SER A 180 -12.23 7.53 -2.44
C SER A 180 -10.99 8.43 -2.38
N ASP A 181 -10.37 8.55 -1.20
CA ASP A 181 -9.12 9.33 -1.00
C ASP A 181 -7.88 8.54 -1.48
N PHE A 182 -7.99 7.88 -2.63
CA PHE A 182 -6.89 7.24 -3.35
C PHE A 182 -7.23 7.09 -4.82
N ASN A 183 -6.21 6.94 -5.66
CA ASN A 183 -6.40 6.78 -7.10
C ASN A 183 -6.90 5.37 -7.45
N VAL A 184 -7.94 5.32 -8.28
CA VAL A 184 -8.41 4.09 -8.93
C VAL A 184 -7.60 3.90 -10.21
N TYR A 185 -6.52 3.17 -10.10
CA TYR A 185 -5.55 2.99 -11.16
C TYR A 185 -6.06 2.11 -12.31
N GLY A 186 -5.55 2.35 -13.50
CA GLY A 186 -5.81 1.54 -14.68
C GLY A 186 -4.56 0.80 -15.18
N GLY A 187 -4.79 -0.36 -15.80
CA GLY A 187 -3.75 -1.16 -16.42
C GLY A 187 -3.58 -2.57 -15.84
N LEU A 188 -2.59 -3.28 -16.36
CA LEU A 188 -2.12 -4.56 -15.82
C LEU A 188 -1.07 -4.27 -14.73
N TYR A 189 -1.54 -3.71 -13.63
CA TYR A 189 -0.66 -3.18 -12.56
C TYR A 189 -0.25 -4.23 -11.52
N ARG A 190 -0.72 -5.47 -11.64
CA ARG A 190 -0.18 -6.64 -10.93
C ARG A 190 0.28 -7.67 -11.94
N TYR A 191 0.94 -8.73 -11.48
CA TYR A 191 1.45 -9.75 -12.37
C TYR A 191 0.34 -10.51 -13.09
N LEU A 192 0.60 -10.83 -14.34
CA LEU A 192 -0.17 -11.72 -15.18
C LEU A 192 0.67 -12.96 -15.47
N ASN A 193 0.07 -14.14 -15.29
CA ASN A 193 0.76 -15.40 -15.44
C ASN A 193 0.07 -16.28 -16.48
N LEU A 194 0.86 -16.96 -17.31
CA LEU A 194 0.45 -18.07 -18.15
C LEU A 194 0.63 -19.36 -17.36
N VAL A 195 -0.44 -20.15 -17.26
CA VAL A 195 -0.50 -21.31 -16.38
C VAL A 195 -0.98 -22.53 -17.16
N TYR A 196 -0.29 -23.65 -16.98
CA TYR A 196 -0.69 -24.93 -17.54
C TYR A 196 -1.09 -25.90 -16.43
N VAL A 197 -2.22 -26.57 -16.62
CA VAL A 197 -2.70 -27.59 -15.69
C VAL A 197 -3.25 -28.80 -16.45
N PRO A 198 -3.27 -30.01 -15.84
CA PRO A 198 -3.94 -31.17 -16.41
C PRO A 198 -5.45 -30.93 -16.59
N GLU A 199 -6.13 -31.86 -17.25
CA GLU A 199 -7.61 -31.85 -17.45
C GLU A 199 -8.40 -31.80 -16.15
N VAL A 200 -7.83 -32.32 -15.06
CA VAL A 200 -8.30 -32.17 -13.68
C VAL A 200 -7.14 -31.66 -12.81
N SER A 201 -7.37 -30.62 -12.05
CA SER A 201 -6.34 -29.96 -11.26
C SER A 201 -6.87 -29.47 -9.91
N ILE A 202 -5.96 -29.25 -8.98
CA ILE A 202 -6.24 -28.54 -7.73
C ILE A 202 -6.34 -27.05 -8.05
N GLU A 203 -7.50 -26.48 -7.79
CA GLU A 203 -7.73 -25.03 -7.87
C GLU A 203 -7.12 -24.33 -6.64
N ARG A 204 -7.43 -24.83 -5.44
CA ARG A 204 -6.90 -24.31 -4.18
C ARG A 204 -6.87 -25.38 -3.09
N ILE A 205 -6.01 -25.14 -2.11
CA ILE A 205 -5.91 -25.92 -0.88
C ILE A 205 -6.35 -25.03 0.27
N GLN A 206 -7.20 -25.53 1.16
CA GLN A 206 -7.59 -24.90 2.42
C GLN A 206 -6.98 -25.68 3.58
N ILE A 207 -6.25 -25.00 4.46
CA ILE A 207 -5.52 -25.60 5.57
C ILE A 207 -5.97 -24.97 6.88
N ASP A 208 -6.51 -25.79 7.79
CA ASP A 208 -6.81 -25.38 9.15
C ASP A 208 -5.75 -25.96 10.08
N ALA A 209 -4.98 -25.09 10.72
CA ALA A 209 -3.88 -25.44 11.61
C ALA A 209 -4.07 -24.75 12.98
N ASN A 210 -4.81 -25.42 13.87
CA ASN A 210 -5.31 -24.83 15.12
C ASN A 210 -4.65 -25.47 16.36
N PRO A 211 -3.76 -24.75 17.07
CA PRO A 211 -3.24 -25.20 18.34
C PRO A 211 -4.33 -25.27 19.42
N ASP A 212 -4.22 -26.27 20.30
CA ASP A 212 -5.03 -26.35 21.53
C ASP A 212 -4.67 -25.18 22.49
N LYS A 213 -5.51 -24.99 23.53
CA LYS A 213 -5.32 -23.87 24.49
C LYS A 213 -3.98 -23.97 25.22
N GLU A 214 -3.51 -25.18 25.48
CA GLU A 214 -2.23 -25.46 26.14
C GLU A 214 -1.04 -25.41 25.18
N LEU A 215 -1.24 -25.19 23.88
CA LEU A 215 -0.22 -25.13 22.81
C LEU A 215 0.64 -26.42 22.71
N LYS A 216 0.09 -27.55 23.16
CA LYS A 216 0.76 -28.86 23.15
C LYS A 216 0.45 -29.70 21.95
N LYS A 217 -0.69 -29.45 21.34
CA LYS A 217 -1.17 -30.18 20.15
C LYS A 217 -1.77 -29.17 19.18
N GLY A 218 -1.59 -29.42 17.88
CA GLY A 218 -2.28 -28.67 16.84
C GLY A 218 -3.11 -29.63 15.98
N THR A 219 -4.38 -29.34 15.81
CA THR A 219 -5.19 -30.03 14.79
C THR A 219 -4.79 -29.49 13.42
N LEU A 220 -4.68 -30.37 12.46
CA LEU A 220 -4.38 -30.03 11.07
C LEU A 220 -5.39 -30.71 10.17
N SER A 221 -6.14 -29.94 9.40
CA SER A 221 -6.98 -30.43 8.33
C SER A 221 -6.60 -29.79 7.01
N VAL A 222 -6.66 -30.57 5.93
CA VAL A 222 -6.36 -30.13 4.57
C VAL A 222 -7.52 -30.52 3.67
N HIS A 223 -8.05 -29.54 2.97
CA HIS A 223 -9.08 -29.70 1.95
C HIS A 223 -8.55 -29.19 0.60
N ALA A 224 -8.93 -29.87 -0.49
CA ALA A 224 -8.69 -29.38 -1.84
C ALA A 224 -10.02 -29.03 -2.52
N PHE A 225 -9.95 -28.01 -3.37
CA PHE A 225 -10.99 -27.67 -4.34
C PHE A 225 -10.42 -27.90 -5.74
N PHE A 226 -11.25 -28.37 -6.66
CA PHE A 226 -10.77 -28.84 -7.95
C PHE A 226 -11.34 -28.03 -9.10
N TYR A 227 -10.48 -27.70 -10.05
CA TYR A 227 -10.84 -27.29 -11.38
C TYR A 227 -10.91 -28.56 -12.25
N ASN A 228 -12.11 -28.94 -12.65
CA ASN A 228 -12.37 -30.25 -13.29
C ASN A 228 -13.41 -30.12 -14.41
N PRO A 229 -13.12 -29.37 -15.49
CA PRO A 229 -14.05 -29.22 -16.61
C PRO A 229 -14.30 -30.54 -17.38
N ALA A 230 -13.40 -31.52 -17.25
CA ALA A 230 -13.51 -32.83 -17.88
C ALA A 230 -14.37 -33.84 -17.10
N ASP A 231 -14.95 -33.43 -15.96
CA ASP A 231 -15.78 -34.28 -15.08
C ASP A 231 -15.11 -35.63 -14.69
N VAL A 232 -13.80 -35.56 -14.44
CA VAL A 232 -13.01 -36.70 -13.94
C VAL A 232 -13.59 -37.18 -12.59
N ARG A 233 -13.81 -38.48 -12.44
CA ARG A 233 -14.45 -39.05 -11.24
C ARG A 233 -13.49 -39.77 -10.30
N LYS A 234 -12.21 -39.89 -10.67
CA LYS A 234 -11.22 -40.58 -9.87
C LYS A 234 -9.83 -40.04 -10.10
N ALA A 235 -9.15 -39.67 -9.02
CA ALA A 235 -7.74 -39.27 -9.01
C ALA A 235 -7.07 -39.76 -7.72
N THR A 236 -5.75 -39.72 -7.68
CA THR A 236 -4.97 -40.03 -6.48
C THR A 236 -4.26 -38.77 -5.98
N ALA A 237 -4.43 -38.45 -4.69
CA ALA A 237 -3.77 -37.38 -4.04
C ALA A 237 -2.69 -37.90 -3.07
N ASN A 238 -1.45 -37.43 -3.20
CA ASN A 238 -0.38 -37.64 -2.21
C ASN A 238 -0.17 -36.33 -1.47
N ILE A 239 -0.39 -36.36 -0.16
CA ILE A 239 -0.27 -35.20 0.74
C ILE A 239 1.01 -35.31 1.56
N ILE A 240 1.89 -34.31 1.50
CA ILE A 240 3.16 -34.26 2.18
C ILE A 240 3.22 -33.00 3.04
N ILE A 241 3.38 -33.18 4.36
CA ILE A 241 3.54 -32.07 5.30
C ILE A 241 5.02 -31.99 5.73
N LYS A 242 5.60 -30.81 5.59
CA LYS A 242 6.97 -30.52 6.03
C LYS A 242 6.94 -29.50 7.17
N ASP A 243 7.80 -29.69 8.15
CA ASP A 243 8.00 -28.74 9.24
C ASP A 243 8.82 -27.51 8.76
N PRO A 244 9.01 -26.47 9.60
CA PRO A 244 9.77 -25.28 9.22
C PRO A 244 11.22 -25.54 8.82
N SER A 245 11.80 -26.67 9.24
CA SER A 245 13.15 -27.09 8.82
C SER A 245 13.18 -27.77 7.44
N GLY A 246 12.01 -28.02 6.85
CA GLY A 246 11.84 -28.75 5.58
C GLY A 246 11.75 -30.26 5.74
N LYS A 247 11.78 -30.79 6.98
CA LYS A 247 11.66 -32.23 7.24
C LYS A 247 10.23 -32.70 7.04
N VAL A 248 10.06 -33.81 6.32
CA VAL A 248 8.76 -34.47 6.17
C VAL A 248 8.31 -35.03 7.51
N ILE A 249 7.19 -34.58 8.02
CA ILE A 249 6.55 -35.07 9.25
C ILE A 249 5.33 -35.96 9.01
N LEU A 250 4.76 -35.89 7.79
CA LEU A 250 3.65 -36.70 7.35
C LEU A 250 3.70 -36.87 5.84
N SER A 251 3.37 -38.09 5.38
CA SER A 251 3.09 -38.38 3.96
C SER A 251 1.96 -39.40 3.90
N GLU A 252 0.89 -39.05 3.18
CA GLU A 252 -0.31 -39.90 3.02
C GLU A 252 -0.76 -39.90 1.56
N GLU A 253 -1.11 -41.06 1.03
CA GLU A 253 -1.67 -41.19 -0.30
C GLU A 253 -3.08 -41.75 -0.21
N LYS A 254 -4.02 -41.16 -0.97
CA LYS A 254 -5.42 -41.61 -1.00
C LYS A 254 -6.08 -41.36 -2.34
N GLU A 255 -7.09 -42.17 -2.63
CA GLU A 255 -8.01 -41.95 -3.75
C GLU A 255 -9.00 -40.82 -3.41
N VAL A 256 -9.25 -39.95 -4.36
CA VAL A 256 -10.14 -38.81 -4.22
C VAL A 256 -11.11 -38.70 -5.36
N LEU A 257 -12.32 -38.23 -5.05
CA LEU A 257 -13.29 -37.78 -6.04
C LEU A 257 -13.08 -36.29 -6.26
N PRO A 258 -12.51 -35.83 -7.40
CA PRO A 258 -12.12 -34.45 -7.59
C PRO A 258 -13.30 -33.55 -8.00
N LEU A 259 -14.33 -33.49 -7.17
CA LEU A 259 -15.54 -32.69 -7.35
C LEU A 259 -15.76 -31.81 -6.12
N GLY A 260 -15.95 -30.51 -6.32
CA GLY A 260 -16.20 -29.56 -5.25
C GLY A 260 -15.08 -29.56 -4.19
N LYS A 261 -15.43 -29.59 -2.91
CA LYS A 261 -14.52 -29.65 -1.76
C LYS A 261 -14.27 -31.11 -1.33
N ALA A 262 -13.02 -31.56 -1.33
CA ALA A 262 -12.66 -32.89 -0.82
C ALA A 262 -11.73 -32.78 0.41
N ALA A 263 -11.99 -33.54 1.46
CA ALA A 263 -11.10 -33.67 2.60
C ALA A 263 -9.91 -34.57 2.24
N LEU A 264 -8.69 -34.00 2.29
CA LEU A 264 -7.44 -34.69 1.98
C LEU A 264 -6.78 -35.28 3.23
N LEU A 265 -6.75 -34.52 4.33
CA LEU A 265 -6.07 -34.93 5.56
C LEU A 265 -6.83 -34.40 6.78
N ALA A 266 -6.83 -35.19 7.86
CA ALA A 266 -7.21 -34.76 9.19
C ALA A 266 -6.31 -35.46 10.21
N THR A 267 -5.50 -34.70 10.94
CA THR A 267 -4.49 -35.26 11.86
C THR A 267 -4.20 -34.32 13.03
N THR A 268 -3.31 -34.74 13.93
CA THR A 268 -2.81 -33.92 15.04
C THR A 268 -1.30 -33.89 15.05
N VAL A 269 -0.73 -32.72 15.05
CA VAL A 269 0.71 -32.48 15.23
C VAL A 269 0.98 -32.25 16.72
N ARG A 270 1.94 -33.00 17.27
CA ARG A 270 2.36 -32.83 18.69
C ARG A 270 3.41 -31.75 18.80
N LYS A 271 3.23 -30.80 19.72
CA LYS A 271 4.14 -29.69 19.98
C LYS A 271 4.54 -28.97 18.69
N PRO A 272 3.55 -28.41 17.94
CA PRO A 272 3.86 -27.71 16.71
C PRO A 272 4.75 -26.49 16.99
N GLU A 273 5.66 -26.17 16.10
CA GLU A 273 6.36 -24.89 16.10
C GLU A 273 5.38 -23.80 15.74
N LEU A 274 5.19 -22.83 16.64
CA LEU A 274 4.16 -21.82 16.50
C LEU A 274 4.67 -20.66 15.65
N TRP A 275 3.81 -20.15 14.77
CA TRP A 275 4.02 -18.90 14.08
C TRP A 275 3.74 -17.73 15.02
N SER A 276 4.65 -16.73 15.04
CA SER A 276 4.46 -15.47 15.74
C SER A 276 5.21 -14.33 15.04
N ASP A 277 5.02 -13.10 15.53
CA ASP A 277 5.71 -11.90 15.01
C ASP A 277 7.24 -11.94 15.21
N GLU A 278 7.73 -12.64 16.23
CA GLU A 278 9.16 -12.80 16.50
C GLU A 278 9.75 -14.12 15.92
N HIS A 279 8.92 -15.13 15.80
CA HIS A 279 9.28 -16.46 15.30
C HIS A 279 8.28 -16.91 14.24
N PRO A 280 8.38 -16.41 13.00
CA PRO A 280 7.41 -16.70 11.92
C PRO A 280 7.65 -18.09 11.30
N GLN A 281 7.37 -19.15 12.07
CA GLN A 281 7.58 -20.54 11.65
C GLN A 281 6.51 -20.99 10.67
N LEU A 282 6.92 -21.36 9.45
CA LEU A 282 6.06 -21.77 8.36
C LEU A 282 6.24 -23.23 8.00
N TYR A 283 5.15 -23.98 8.03
CA TYR A 283 5.04 -25.34 7.50
C TYR A 283 4.73 -25.29 6.00
N THR A 284 4.99 -26.40 5.32
CA THR A 284 4.63 -26.57 3.90
C THR A 284 3.71 -27.76 3.73
N CYS A 285 2.61 -27.56 3.02
CA CYS A 285 1.73 -28.60 2.52
C CYS A 285 1.96 -28.75 1.01
N GLU A 286 2.43 -29.89 0.59
CA GLU A 286 2.58 -30.26 -0.81
C GLU A 286 1.51 -31.32 -1.13
N VAL A 287 0.70 -31.07 -2.14
CA VAL A 287 -0.29 -32.05 -2.65
C VAL A 287 0.05 -32.35 -4.10
N ARG A 288 0.24 -33.64 -4.40
CA ARG A 288 0.41 -34.15 -5.77
C ARG A 288 -0.84 -34.86 -6.19
N LEU A 289 -1.53 -34.29 -7.18
CA LEU A 289 -2.72 -34.90 -7.78
C LEU A 289 -2.31 -35.68 -9.03
N LYS A 290 -2.66 -36.97 -9.09
CA LYS A 290 -2.35 -37.85 -10.21
C LYS A 290 -3.62 -38.35 -10.88
N HIS A 291 -3.66 -38.22 -12.21
CA HIS A 291 -4.68 -38.79 -13.07
C HIS A 291 -4.10 -39.13 -14.46
N ASN A 292 -4.38 -40.31 -15.03
CA ASN A 292 -3.96 -40.74 -16.38
C ASN A 292 -2.46 -40.44 -16.69
N ASN A 293 -1.54 -40.84 -15.81
CA ASN A 293 -0.11 -40.60 -15.91
C ASN A 293 0.33 -39.09 -15.93
N GLN A 294 -0.59 -38.19 -15.64
CA GLN A 294 -0.27 -36.80 -15.41
C GLN A 294 -0.24 -36.51 -13.91
N GLU A 295 0.64 -35.62 -13.50
CA GLU A 295 0.76 -35.17 -12.11
C GLU A 295 0.77 -33.66 -12.07
N GLN A 296 -0.04 -33.09 -11.18
CA GLN A 296 0.04 -31.67 -10.78
C GLN A 296 0.61 -31.62 -9.36
N LYS A 297 1.54 -30.74 -9.12
CA LYS A 297 2.06 -30.42 -7.80
C LYS A 297 1.55 -29.04 -7.36
N ALA A 298 0.84 -29.03 -6.25
CA ALA A 298 0.36 -27.83 -5.57
C ALA A 298 1.09 -27.67 -4.22
N VAL A 299 1.54 -26.47 -3.90
CA VAL A 299 2.31 -26.20 -2.66
C VAL A 299 1.73 -24.98 -1.98
N GLU A 300 1.40 -25.12 -0.69
CA GLU A 300 0.96 -24.02 0.17
C GLU A 300 1.78 -23.99 1.45
N ARG A 301 1.97 -22.76 1.98
CA ARG A 301 2.57 -22.56 3.30
C ARG A 301 1.47 -22.25 4.31
N PHE A 302 1.69 -22.62 5.55
CA PHE A 302 0.77 -22.35 6.65
C PHE A 302 1.53 -22.26 7.97
N GLY A 303 0.88 -21.78 9.02
CA GLY A 303 1.47 -21.68 10.37
C GLY A 303 0.49 -22.07 11.45
N PHE A 304 0.97 -22.72 12.48
CA PHE A 304 0.19 -22.96 13.69
C PHE A 304 0.21 -21.73 14.57
N ARG A 305 -0.92 -21.11 14.82
CA ARG A 305 -1.08 -19.97 15.74
C ARG A 305 -2.46 -19.96 16.39
N ARG A 306 -2.54 -19.40 17.57
CA ARG A 306 -3.79 -19.09 18.25
C ARG A 306 -3.81 -17.62 18.62
N PHE A 307 -4.86 -16.90 18.27
CA PHE A 307 -5.04 -15.51 18.70
C PHE A 307 -6.42 -15.31 19.33
N GLU A 308 -6.55 -14.23 20.11
CA GLU A 308 -7.78 -13.90 20.80
C GLU A 308 -7.86 -12.37 21.01
N PHE A 309 -9.01 -11.79 20.70
CA PHE A 309 -9.35 -10.42 21.07
C PHE A 309 -10.11 -10.49 22.39
N ILE A 310 -9.55 -9.89 23.44
CA ILE A 310 -10.20 -9.86 24.75
C ILE A 310 -11.26 -8.75 24.76
N GLU A 311 -12.46 -9.05 25.24
CA GLU A 311 -13.52 -8.04 25.36
C GLU A 311 -13.06 -6.86 26.21
N LYS A 312 -13.10 -5.64 25.63
CA LYS A 312 -12.58 -4.39 26.23
C LYS A 312 -11.15 -4.53 26.78
N GLY A 313 -10.36 -5.34 26.12
CA GLY A 313 -9.02 -5.72 26.53
C GLY A 313 -8.02 -5.88 25.41
N PRO A 314 -6.83 -6.40 25.71
CA PRO A 314 -5.74 -6.52 24.77
C PRO A 314 -5.95 -7.63 23.74
N PHE A 315 -5.09 -7.64 22.72
CA PHE A 315 -4.90 -8.78 21.83
C PHE A 315 -3.92 -9.79 22.42
N MET A 316 -4.23 -11.06 22.24
CA MET A 316 -3.40 -12.18 22.67
C MET A 316 -2.94 -12.99 21.46
N LEU A 317 -1.65 -13.31 21.39
CA LEU A 317 -1.08 -14.24 20.42
C LEU A 317 -0.38 -15.39 21.14
N ASN A 318 -0.76 -16.63 20.82
CA ASN A 318 -0.23 -17.84 21.46
C ASN A 318 -0.25 -17.77 22.99
N GLY A 319 -1.36 -17.22 23.55
CA GLY A 319 -1.57 -17.10 24.99
C GLY A 319 -0.83 -15.95 25.69
N SER A 320 -0.08 -15.14 24.95
CA SER A 320 0.65 -13.98 25.48
C SER A 320 0.09 -12.67 24.92
N ARG A 321 0.06 -11.62 25.74
CA ARG A 321 -0.32 -10.28 25.26
C ARG A 321 0.64 -9.80 24.20
N LEU A 322 0.09 -9.32 23.07
CA LEU A 322 0.84 -8.65 22.03
C LEU A 322 0.16 -7.30 21.70
N LEU A 323 0.87 -6.19 21.92
CA LEU A 323 0.41 -4.90 21.41
C LEU A 323 0.64 -4.84 19.91
N LEU A 324 -0.45 -4.70 19.15
CA LEU A 324 -0.37 -4.58 17.68
C LEU A 324 0.13 -3.17 17.31
N ARG A 325 1.38 -3.10 16.84
CA ARG A 325 2.12 -1.91 16.45
C ARG A 325 2.07 -1.79 14.94
N GLY A 326 1.10 -1.02 14.45
CA GLY A 326 0.70 -1.11 13.07
C GLY A 326 0.83 0.16 12.24
N THR A 327 0.74 -0.06 10.95
CA THR A 327 0.63 0.97 9.92
C THR A 327 -0.26 0.48 8.79
N HIS A 328 -0.46 1.32 7.75
CA HIS A 328 -1.23 0.98 6.57
C HIS A 328 -0.36 0.94 5.32
N ARG A 329 -0.87 0.27 4.29
CA ARG A 329 -0.25 0.24 3.00
C ARG A 329 -1.26 0.49 1.88
N HIS A 330 -0.98 1.50 1.04
CA HIS A 330 -1.55 1.60 -0.31
C HIS A 330 -0.61 0.98 -1.34
N GLU A 331 -1.17 0.36 -2.38
CA GLU A 331 -0.41 -0.02 -3.58
C GLU A 331 -0.15 1.21 -4.44
N ASP A 332 0.87 1.95 -4.06
CA ASP A 332 1.32 3.14 -4.75
C ASP A 332 2.81 3.34 -4.51
N HIS A 333 3.57 3.70 -5.53
CA HIS A 333 4.99 3.95 -5.42
C HIS A 333 5.44 4.98 -6.45
N ALA A 334 6.42 5.78 -6.08
CA ALA A 334 6.99 6.81 -6.95
C ALA A 334 7.40 6.27 -8.31
N GLY A 335 6.91 6.90 -9.38
CA GLY A 335 7.25 6.61 -10.76
C GLY A 335 6.53 5.41 -11.40
N VAL A 336 5.84 4.57 -10.62
CA VAL A 336 5.16 3.38 -11.14
C VAL A 336 3.67 3.29 -10.76
N GLY A 337 3.18 4.18 -9.84
CA GLY A 337 1.83 4.07 -9.33
C GLY A 337 1.60 2.72 -8.65
N ALA A 338 0.53 2.01 -9.00
CA ALA A 338 0.23 0.69 -8.45
C ALA A 338 1.11 -0.44 -9.01
N ALA A 339 1.84 -0.22 -10.11
CA ALA A 339 2.61 -1.27 -10.80
C ALA A 339 3.94 -1.59 -10.10
N MET A 340 3.87 -1.98 -8.83
CA MET A 340 5.04 -2.32 -8.03
C MET A 340 5.59 -3.69 -8.37
N THR A 341 6.92 -3.77 -8.52
CA THR A 341 7.63 -5.05 -8.65
C THR A 341 7.75 -5.75 -7.30
N GLU A 342 7.95 -7.08 -7.33
CA GLU A 342 8.21 -7.87 -6.12
C GLU A 342 9.40 -7.32 -5.30
N SER A 343 10.45 -6.83 -5.97
CA SER A 343 11.59 -6.21 -5.31
C SER A 343 11.21 -4.95 -4.53
N GLN A 344 10.38 -4.07 -5.12
CA GLN A 344 9.88 -2.87 -4.45
C GLN A 344 8.97 -3.23 -3.26
N MET A 345 8.09 -4.21 -3.43
CA MET A 345 7.24 -4.71 -2.34
C MET A 345 8.08 -5.25 -1.18
N ARG A 346 9.10 -6.06 -1.46
CA ARG A 346 10.03 -6.61 -0.46
C ARG A 346 10.81 -5.52 0.25
N GLN A 347 11.29 -4.52 -0.46
CA GLN A 347 11.99 -3.36 0.12
C GLN A 347 11.08 -2.59 1.09
N GLU A 348 9.84 -2.31 0.69
CA GLU A 348 8.86 -1.61 1.51
C GLU A 348 8.55 -2.39 2.80
N MET A 349 8.22 -3.67 2.68
CA MET A 349 7.88 -4.51 3.83
C MET A 349 9.07 -4.72 4.78
N THR A 350 10.29 -4.83 4.23
CA THR A 350 11.52 -4.91 5.02
C THR A 350 11.76 -3.63 5.82
N LEU A 351 11.53 -2.46 5.20
CA LEU A 351 11.66 -1.17 5.87
C LEU A 351 10.62 -1.00 7.01
N MET A 352 9.38 -1.46 6.80
CA MET A 352 8.36 -1.53 7.86
C MET A 352 8.82 -2.41 9.03
N LYS A 353 9.33 -3.59 8.75
CA LYS A 353 9.84 -4.48 9.82
C LYS A 353 11.03 -3.89 10.55
N GLN A 354 11.93 -3.18 9.86
CA GLN A 354 13.07 -2.48 10.50
C GLN A 354 12.61 -1.32 11.40
N MET A 355 11.47 -0.70 11.10
CA MET A 355 10.83 0.28 11.97
C MET A 355 10.26 -0.35 13.26
N GLY A 356 10.00 -1.67 13.24
CA GLY A 356 9.45 -2.43 14.36
C GLY A 356 7.95 -2.74 14.23
N VAL A 357 7.39 -2.63 13.02
CA VAL A 357 6.00 -3.02 12.72
C VAL A 357 5.80 -4.51 12.95
N ASN A 358 4.72 -4.87 13.64
CA ASN A 358 4.23 -6.24 13.80
C ASN A 358 2.78 -6.42 13.33
N PHE A 359 2.14 -5.36 12.84
CA PHE A 359 0.78 -5.37 12.32
C PHE A 359 0.64 -4.42 11.12
N ILE A 360 -0.16 -4.80 10.13
CA ILE A 360 -0.48 -3.96 8.99
C ILE A 360 -1.97 -4.06 8.65
N ARG A 361 -2.60 -2.91 8.36
CA ARG A 361 -3.90 -2.87 7.70
C ARG A 361 -3.67 -2.57 6.22
N LEU A 362 -4.08 -3.51 5.37
CA LEU A 362 -3.99 -3.40 3.92
C LEU A 362 -5.22 -2.63 3.41
N GLY A 363 -5.20 -1.35 3.60
CA GLY A 363 -6.35 -0.49 3.27
C GLY A 363 -6.14 0.21 1.92
N HIS A 364 -7.17 0.29 1.08
CA HIS A 364 -8.55 -0.14 1.40
C HIS A 364 -9.04 -1.19 0.38
N TYR A 365 -8.26 -2.21 0.09
CA TYR A 365 -8.55 -3.24 -0.91
C TYR A 365 -7.65 -4.46 -0.72
N GLN A 366 -8.08 -5.60 -1.25
CA GLN A 366 -7.27 -6.81 -1.36
C GLN A 366 -5.94 -6.47 -2.05
N GLN A 367 -4.83 -6.92 -1.48
CA GLN A 367 -3.50 -6.68 -2.04
C GLN A 367 -2.88 -7.95 -2.62
N SER A 368 -1.72 -7.79 -3.29
CA SER A 368 -1.01 -8.90 -3.90
C SER A 368 -0.66 -9.98 -2.89
N GLY A 369 -0.82 -11.25 -3.24
CA GLY A 369 -0.40 -12.40 -2.44
C GLY A 369 1.11 -12.40 -2.10
N ILE A 370 1.92 -11.62 -2.84
CA ILE A 370 3.34 -11.39 -2.50
C ILE A 370 3.45 -10.64 -1.17
N ILE A 371 2.62 -9.63 -0.94
CA ILE A 371 2.59 -8.86 0.33
C ILE A 371 2.22 -9.77 1.49
N LEU A 372 1.21 -10.63 1.31
CA LEU A 372 0.78 -11.57 2.35
C LEU A 372 1.87 -12.59 2.67
N SER A 373 2.54 -13.09 1.64
CA SER A 373 3.70 -14.00 1.81
C SER A 373 4.85 -13.33 2.56
N LEU A 374 5.10 -12.03 2.31
CA LEU A 374 6.09 -11.25 3.05
C LEU A 374 5.64 -11.00 4.51
N CYS A 375 4.36 -10.79 4.76
CA CYS A 375 3.83 -10.69 6.12
C CYS A 375 4.03 -11.99 6.90
N ASP A 376 3.78 -13.14 6.26
CA ASP A 376 4.04 -14.46 6.87
C ASP A 376 5.52 -14.66 7.21
N GLU A 377 6.43 -14.29 6.29
CA GLU A 377 7.89 -14.45 6.44
C GLU A 377 8.47 -13.49 7.49
N LEU A 378 7.94 -12.28 7.56
CA LEU A 378 8.44 -11.23 8.45
C LEU A 378 7.74 -11.21 9.83
N GLY A 379 6.70 -12.01 10.04
CA GLY A 379 5.92 -11.99 11.27
C GLY A 379 5.16 -10.69 11.44
N ILE A 380 4.39 -10.26 10.43
CA ILE A 380 3.55 -9.07 10.48
C ILE A 380 2.09 -9.53 10.38
N LEU A 381 1.32 -9.32 11.43
CA LEU A 381 -0.11 -9.63 11.48
C LEU A 381 -0.89 -8.70 10.54
N VAL A 382 -2.00 -9.17 9.98
CA VAL A 382 -2.70 -8.49 8.89
C VAL A 382 -4.19 -8.31 9.18
N TRP A 383 -4.68 -7.13 8.85
CA TRP A 383 -6.07 -6.82 8.53
C TRP A 383 -6.14 -6.56 7.03
N GLU A 384 -6.78 -7.45 6.28
CA GLU A 384 -7.05 -7.25 4.86
C GLU A 384 -8.52 -6.95 4.63
N GLU A 385 -8.85 -6.07 3.67
CA GLU A 385 -10.23 -5.61 3.48
C GLU A 385 -10.64 -5.53 2.01
N ILE A 386 -11.96 -5.61 1.78
CA ILE A 386 -12.56 -5.35 0.48
C ILE A 386 -12.67 -3.83 0.22
N PRO A 387 -12.70 -3.39 -1.05
CA PRO A 387 -12.69 -1.96 -1.40
C PRO A 387 -14.04 -1.24 -1.24
N TRP A 388 -14.90 -1.65 -0.34
CA TRP A 388 -16.08 -0.88 0.03
C TRP A 388 -15.66 0.29 0.91
N CYS A 389 -15.13 1.31 0.24
CA CYS A 389 -14.56 2.51 0.87
C CYS A 389 -15.45 3.70 0.60
N ARG A 390 -15.86 4.37 1.70
CA ARG A 390 -16.75 5.55 1.77
C ARG A 390 -18.20 5.28 1.34
N GLY A 391 -18.95 6.25 1.44
CA GLY A 391 -20.10 6.82 0.96
C GLY A 391 -21.37 6.10 0.66
N GLY A 392 -21.81 5.14 1.38
CA GLY A 392 -23.12 4.55 1.16
C GLY A 392 -23.04 3.19 0.45
N LEU A 393 -24.07 2.86 -0.32
CA LEU A 393 -24.23 1.56 -0.93
C LEU A 393 -24.74 1.70 -2.37
N GLY A 394 -24.00 1.12 -3.31
CA GLY A 394 -24.42 1.01 -4.72
C GLY A 394 -25.53 -0.02 -4.94
N GLY A 395 -25.95 -0.16 -6.19
CA GLY A 395 -27.01 -1.07 -6.61
C GLY A 395 -26.64 -2.55 -6.53
N GLU A 396 -27.45 -3.42 -7.15
CA GLU A 396 -27.26 -4.86 -7.09
C GLU A 396 -25.93 -5.32 -7.68
N ARG A 397 -25.46 -4.68 -8.76
CA ARG A 397 -24.18 -5.02 -9.40
C ARG A 397 -23.01 -4.68 -8.49
N TYR A 398 -23.05 -3.53 -7.80
CA TYR A 398 -22.06 -3.11 -6.82
C TYR A 398 -21.97 -4.11 -5.65
N GLN A 399 -23.14 -4.48 -5.10
CA GLN A 399 -23.24 -5.42 -3.97
C GLN A 399 -22.76 -6.83 -4.36
N ALA A 400 -23.08 -7.29 -5.56
CA ALA A 400 -22.59 -8.57 -6.07
C ALA A 400 -21.06 -8.58 -6.22
N GLN A 401 -20.45 -7.48 -6.68
CA GLN A 401 -18.99 -7.33 -6.73
C GLN A 401 -18.36 -7.39 -5.33
N ALA A 402 -18.93 -6.67 -4.34
CA ALA A 402 -18.41 -6.69 -2.98
C ALA A 402 -18.41 -8.10 -2.39
N LYS A 403 -19.48 -8.87 -2.56
CA LYS A 403 -19.57 -10.27 -2.11
C LYS A 403 -18.53 -11.15 -2.80
N ARG A 404 -18.42 -11.07 -4.14
CA ARG A 404 -17.42 -11.82 -4.91
C ARG A 404 -15.99 -11.47 -4.49
N MET A 405 -15.70 -10.19 -4.26
CA MET A 405 -14.37 -9.76 -3.80
C MET A 405 -14.07 -10.29 -2.40
N LEU A 406 -15.05 -10.33 -1.50
CA LEU A 406 -14.88 -10.93 -0.18
C LEU A 406 -14.61 -12.43 -0.26
N GLU A 407 -15.38 -13.15 -1.10
CA GLU A 407 -15.17 -14.59 -1.37
C GLU A 407 -13.79 -14.85 -1.97
N SER A 408 -13.39 -14.07 -3.00
CA SER A 408 -12.08 -14.21 -3.64
C SER A 408 -10.95 -13.95 -2.64
N MET A 409 -11.03 -12.88 -1.86
CA MET A 409 -10.03 -12.53 -0.84
C MET A 409 -9.85 -13.64 0.19
N ILE A 410 -10.96 -14.12 0.78
CA ILE A 410 -10.90 -15.20 1.78
C ILE A 410 -10.38 -16.50 1.15
N HIS A 411 -10.86 -16.87 -0.02
CA HIS A 411 -10.46 -18.12 -0.68
C HIS A 411 -8.98 -18.13 -1.07
N THR A 412 -8.47 -17.01 -1.60
CA THR A 412 -7.10 -16.91 -2.09
C THR A 412 -6.09 -16.81 -0.94
N HIS A 413 -6.46 -16.11 0.12
CA HIS A 413 -5.55 -15.76 1.21
C HIS A 413 -5.78 -16.56 2.50
N TYR A 414 -6.65 -17.60 2.45
CA TYR A 414 -7.03 -18.40 3.63
C TYR A 414 -5.85 -18.95 4.43
N ASN A 415 -4.80 -19.44 3.73
CA ASN A 415 -3.69 -20.15 4.36
C ASN A 415 -2.64 -19.27 5.03
N HIS A 416 -2.71 -17.94 4.82
CA HIS A 416 -1.75 -17.00 5.41
C HIS A 416 -1.94 -16.89 6.93
N PRO A 417 -0.99 -17.38 7.77
CA PRO A 417 -1.10 -17.25 9.22
C PRO A 417 -1.04 -15.80 9.71
N ALA A 418 -0.48 -14.89 8.92
CA ALA A 418 -0.42 -13.47 9.24
C ALA A 418 -1.83 -12.84 9.34
N ILE A 419 -2.80 -13.25 8.54
CA ILE A 419 -4.14 -12.65 8.53
C ILE A 419 -4.91 -13.02 9.79
N ILE A 420 -5.43 -12.02 10.49
CA ILE A 420 -6.26 -12.18 11.70
C ILE A 420 -7.62 -11.49 11.57
N ILE A 421 -7.77 -10.54 10.63
CA ILE A 421 -8.98 -9.72 10.45
C ILE A 421 -9.35 -9.66 8.97
N TRP A 422 -10.62 -9.93 8.65
CA TRP A 422 -11.26 -9.63 7.38
C TRP A 422 -12.02 -8.30 7.48
N GLY A 423 -11.57 -7.27 6.76
CA GLY A 423 -12.20 -5.97 6.71
C GLY A 423 -13.38 -5.94 5.74
N LEU A 424 -14.53 -5.49 6.20
CA LEU A 424 -15.76 -5.47 5.42
C LEU A 424 -16.03 -4.12 4.75
N GLY A 425 -15.34 -3.07 5.16
CA GLY A 425 -15.51 -1.73 4.62
C GLY A 425 -14.72 -0.67 5.39
N ASN A 426 -14.78 0.56 4.89
CA ASN A 426 -14.15 1.74 5.45
C ASN A 426 -15.03 2.97 5.26
N GLU A 427 -15.29 3.75 6.32
CA GLU A 427 -16.02 5.03 6.24
C GLU A 427 -17.41 4.96 5.57
N ASN A 428 -18.12 3.84 5.69
CA ASN A 428 -19.41 3.63 5.03
C ASN A 428 -20.54 4.51 5.57
N ASP A 429 -20.29 5.28 6.64
CA ASP A 429 -21.16 6.32 7.19
C ASP A 429 -20.92 7.72 6.58
N TRP A 430 -20.04 7.84 5.57
CA TRP A 430 -19.80 9.09 4.85
C TRP A 430 -20.84 9.25 3.73
N PRO A 431 -21.68 10.33 3.71
CA PRO A 431 -22.65 10.53 2.63
C PRO A 431 -21.98 11.08 1.36
N ASN A 432 -22.73 11.08 0.26
CA ASN A 432 -22.50 11.77 -1.01
C ASN A 432 -21.74 11.01 -2.10
N ASP A 433 -21.30 9.77 -1.89
CA ASP A 433 -20.74 8.96 -2.98
C ASP A 433 -21.86 8.40 -3.89
N PHE A 434 -23.05 8.20 -3.34
CA PHE A 434 -24.25 7.77 -4.06
C PHE A 434 -25.39 8.78 -3.87
N PRO A 435 -26.34 8.84 -4.83
CA PRO A 435 -27.50 9.74 -4.74
C PRO A 435 -28.38 9.49 -3.51
N GLU A 436 -28.43 8.25 -3.03
CA GLU A 436 -29.20 7.84 -1.85
C GLU A 436 -28.25 7.38 -0.73
N PHE A 437 -28.45 7.87 0.46
CA PHE A 437 -27.74 7.44 1.66
C PHE A 437 -28.72 6.84 2.67
N ASP A 438 -28.84 5.51 2.71
CA ASP A 438 -29.73 4.77 3.58
C ASP A 438 -28.96 3.92 4.60
N LYS A 439 -28.98 4.36 5.85
CA LYS A 439 -28.32 3.65 6.96
C LYS A 439 -28.85 2.23 7.18
N GLY A 440 -30.17 2.00 6.92
CA GLY A 440 -30.78 0.68 7.07
C GLY A 440 -30.25 -0.31 6.02
N LYS A 441 -30.17 0.11 4.77
CA LYS A 441 -29.59 -0.68 3.69
C LYS A 441 -28.11 -0.98 3.94
N ILE A 442 -27.32 0.01 4.37
CA ILE A 442 -25.91 -0.15 4.71
C ILE A 442 -25.75 -1.18 5.84
N ARG A 443 -26.54 -1.09 6.92
CA ARG A 443 -26.50 -2.07 8.02
C ARG A 443 -26.87 -3.49 7.56
N THR A 444 -27.91 -3.62 6.74
CA THR A 444 -28.32 -4.94 6.19
C THR A 444 -27.19 -5.55 5.40
N PHE A 445 -26.60 -4.80 4.47
CA PHE A 445 -25.52 -5.28 3.65
C PHE A 445 -24.23 -5.58 4.44
N MET A 446 -23.90 -4.76 5.43
CA MET A 446 -22.78 -5.03 6.35
C MET A 446 -22.97 -6.39 7.07
N LYS A 447 -24.21 -6.66 7.51
CA LYS A 447 -24.51 -7.94 8.15
C LYS A 447 -24.41 -9.12 7.18
N GLU A 448 -24.85 -8.95 5.93
CA GLU A 448 -24.70 -10.00 4.89
C GLU A 448 -23.23 -10.32 4.64
N LEU A 449 -22.35 -9.31 4.56
CA LEU A 449 -20.91 -9.51 4.41
C LEU A 449 -20.28 -10.16 5.65
N HIS A 450 -20.69 -9.76 6.84
CA HIS A 450 -20.25 -10.37 8.10
C HIS A 450 -20.61 -11.86 8.16
N ASP A 451 -21.87 -12.18 7.87
CA ASP A 451 -22.34 -13.57 7.88
C ASP A 451 -21.61 -14.40 6.79
N LEU A 452 -21.40 -13.84 5.61
CA LEU A 452 -20.65 -14.48 4.53
C LEU A 452 -19.20 -14.75 4.93
N ALA A 453 -18.51 -13.79 5.53
CA ALA A 453 -17.14 -13.96 5.99
C ALA A 453 -17.01 -15.12 6.98
N HIS A 454 -17.91 -15.18 7.98
CA HIS A 454 -17.92 -16.26 8.97
C HIS A 454 -18.38 -17.63 8.42
N GLN A 455 -19.17 -17.63 7.35
CA GLN A 455 -19.50 -18.87 6.63
C GLN A 455 -18.28 -19.44 5.88
N LEU A 456 -17.40 -18.55 5.38
CA LEU A 456 -16.22 -18.94 4.61
C LEU A 456 -15.01 -19.23 5.51
N ASP A 457 -14.92 -18.54 6.65
CA ASP A 457 -13.82 -18.64 7.61
C ASP A 457 -14.31 -18.32 9.03
N ASP A 458 -14.45 -19.34 9.86
CA ASP A 458 -14.88 -19.24 11.25
C ASP A 458 -13.72 -19.00 12.25
N ASN A 459 -12.47 -18.97 11.76
CA ASN A 459 -11.29 -18.81 12.58
C ASN A 459 -10.86 -17.35 12.75
N ARG A 460 -11.21 -16.46 11.80
CA ARG A 460 -10.83 -15.05 11.80
C ARG A 460 -12.02 -14.16 12.10
N VAL A 461 -11.72 -12.97 12.59
CA VAL A 461 -12.73 -11.96 12.95
C VAL A 461 -12.98 -10.99 11.82
N THR A 462 -14.16 -10.35 11.82
CA THR A 462 -14.51 -9.28 10.90
C THR A 462 -14.31 -7.91 11.54
N ALA A 463 -14.01 -6.91 10.74
CA ALA A 463 -13.86 -5.54 11.24
C ALA A 463 -14.32 -4.48 10.24
N ILE A 464 -14.55 -3.28 10.78
CA ILE A 464 -14.76 -2.06 10.01
C ILE A 464 -14.07 -0.89 10.69
N ARG A 465 -13.49 0.01 9.91
CA ARG A 465 -13.03 1.28 10.40
C ARG A 465 -14.08 2.33 10.09
N ARG A 466 -14.60 2.98 11.16
CA ARG A 466 -15.68 3.94 11.16
C ARG A 466 -16.96 3.39 10.49
N CYS A 467 -18.04 3.84 10.77
CA CYS A 467 -19.44 3.48 10.54
C CYS A 467 -20.11 3.14 11.87
N ASP A 468 -20.30 4.16 12.64
CA ASP A 468 -20.74 4.04 14.05
C ASP A 468 -22.05 3.26 14.21
N PHE A 469 -22.97 3.40 13.24
CA PHE A 469 -24.24 2.65 13.24
C PHE A 469 -24.08 1.17 12.78
N CYS A 470 -22.87 0.68 12.51
CA CYS A 470 -22.58 -0.73 12.22
C CYS A 470 -21.68 -1.41 13.27
N LYS A 471 -21.29 -0.69 14.34
CA LYS A 471 -20.31 -1.16 15.33
C LYS A 471 -20.74 -2.40 16.11
N ASP A 472 -22.04 -2.68 16.15
CA ASP A 472 -22.66 -3.86 16.79
C ASP A 472 -22.74 -5.09 15.85
N ILE A 473 -22.38 -4.97 14.58
CA ILE A 473 -22.44 -6.04 13.60
C ILE A 473 -21.12 -6.80 13.51
N VAL A 474 -20.01 -6.06 13.42
CA VAL A 474 -18.67 -6.62 13.26
C VAL A 474 -18.05 -7.06 14.60
N ASP A 475 -17.06 -7.96 14.54
CA ASP A 475 -16.39 -8.44 15.75
C ASP A 475 -15.46 -7.40 16.36
N VAL A 476 -14.72 -6.65 15.52
CA VAL A 476 -13.77 -5.61 15.92
C VAL A 476 -14.18 -4.28 15.29
N TYR A 477 -14.25 -3.25 16.07
CA TYR A 477 -14.61 -1.91 15.60
C TYR A 477 -13.50 -0.91 15.85
N SER A 478 -13.22 -0.09 14.83
CA SER A 478 -12.33 1.05 14.96
C SER A 478 -13.09 2.37 14.79
N PRO A 479 -13.22 3.17 15.83
CA PRO A 479 -13.76 4.53 15.72
C PRO A 479 -12.77 5.46 15.01
N SER A 480 -13.23 6.67 14.67
CA SER A 480 -12.39 7.74 14.12
C SER A 480 -11.85 8.61 15.23
N ILE A 481 -10.55 8.50 15.53
CA ILE A 481 -9.85 9.29 16.54
C ILE A 481 -8.63 9.95 15.92
N TRP A 482 -8.73 11.26 15.62
CA TRP A 482 -7.67 12.06 15.01
C TRP A 482 -7.22 13.18 15.97
N ALA A 483 -6.98 12.83 17.22
CA ALA A 483 -6.57 13.77 18.27
C ALA A 483 -5.30 14.52 17.87
N GLY A 484 -5.39 15.85 17.84
CA GLY A 484 -4.28 16.73 17.49
C GLY A 484 -4.06 16.92 16.00
N TRP A 485 -4.96 16.41 15.13
CA TRP A 485 -4.87 16.69 13.70
C TRP A 485 -6.15 17.34 13.16
N TYR A 486 -7.23 16.59 13.02
CA TYR A 486 -8.49 17.13 12.53
C TYR A 486 -9.29 17.84 13.61
N ARG A 487 -9.18 17.42 14.86
CA ARG A 487 -9.87 18.04 16.03
C ARG A 487 -9.05 17.88 17.31
N GLY A 488 -9.32 18.77 18.29
CA GLY A 488 -8.68 18.73 19.58
C GLY A 488 -7.16 18.87 19.56
N ILE A 489 -6.54 18.52 20.67
CA ILE A 489 -5.08 18.50 20.81
C ILE A 489 -4.59 17.05 20.96
N PHE A 490 -3.30 16.78 20.64
CA PHE A 490 -2.81 15.40 20.68
C PHE A 490 -2.80 14.79 22.09
N THR A 491 -2.80 15.61 23.14
CA THR A 491 -2.90 15.13 24.53
C THR A 491 -4.27 14.58 24.89
N ASP A 492 -5.31 14.81 24.08
CA ASP A 492 -6.65 14.21 24.25
C ASP A 492 -6.69 12.72 23.92
N TYR A 493 -5.66 12.18 23.28
CA TYR A 493 -5.63 10.85 22.67
C TYR A 493 -6.06 9.71 23.59
N LYS A 494 -5.45 9.61 24.78
CA LYS A 494 -5.72 8.50 25.72
C LYS A 494 -7.16 8.51 26.23
N ASN A 495 -7.66 9.69 26.58
CA ASN A 495 -9.01 9.84 27.11
C ASN A 495 -10.07 9.56 26.04
N ALA A 496 -9.85 10.07 24.82
CA ALA A 496 -10.71 9.81 23.68
C ALA A 496 -10.76 8.32 23.33
N SER A 497 -9.60 7.66 23.29
CA SER A 497 -9.50 6.22 23.02
C SER A 497 -10.17 5.38 24.09
N TYR A 498 -10.00 5.74 25.36
CA TYR A 498 -10.66 5.04 26.46
C TYR A 498 -12.19 5.16 26.39
N HIS A 499 -12.70 6.37 26.08
CA HIS A 499 -14.13 6.61 25.92
C HIS A 499 -14.71 5.72 24.81
N GLU A 500 -14.10 5.69 23.65
CA GLU A 500 -14.54 4.88 22.50
C GLU A 500 -14.45 3.37 22.79
N MET A 501 -13.39 2.93 23.46
CA MET A 501 -13.22 1.52 23.84
C MET A 501 -14.39 1.03 24.73
N GLN A 502 -14.92 1.86 25.61
CA GLN A 502 -16.06 1.49 26.45
C GLN A 502 -17.36 1.24 25.66
N GLN A 503 -17.46 1.77 24.43
CA GLN A 503 -18.65 1.69 23.58
C GLN A 503 -18.73 0.42 22.73
N VAL A 504 -17.66 -0.39 22.67
CA VAL A 504 -17.55 -1.52 21.74
C VAL A 504 -17.05 -2.77 22.46
N LYS A 505 -17.28 -3.92 21.85
CA LYS A 505 -16.84 -5.21 22.39
C LYS A 505 -15.33 -5.39 22.24
N HIS A 506 -14.80 -5.21 21.03
CA HIS A 506 -13.37 -5.23 20.76
C HIS A 506 -12.98 -3.95 20.04
N PHE A 507 -12.09 -3.19 20.66
CA PHE A 507 -11.60 -1.92 20.17
C PHE A 507 -10.28 -2.08 19.43
N PHE A 508 -10.15 -1.41 18.30
CA PHE A 508 -8.90 -1.23 17.60
C PHE A 508 -8.78 0.21 17.10
N HIS A 509 -7.63 0.83 17.20
CA HIS A 509 -7.42 2.18 16.66
C HIS A 509 -6.74 2.11 15.29
N ALA A 510 -7.55 1.92 14.23
CA ALA A 510 -7.04 1.61 12.90
C ALA A 510 -6.47 2.82 12.14
N GLU A 511 -6.80 4.06 12.50
CA GLU A 511 -6.25 5.22 11.79
C GLU A 511 -6.01 6.40 12.73
N TRP A 512 -4.79 6.95 12.68
CA TRP A 512 -4.38 8.15 13.39
C TRP A 512 -3.13 8.74 12.76
N GLY A 513 -2.80 10.00 13.08
CA GLY A 513 -1.62 10.68 12.56
C GLY A 513 -1.90 12.09 12.08
N GLY A 514 -1.19 12.54 11.07
CA GLY A 514 -1.34 13.86 10.45
C GLY A 514 -0.36 14.06 9.31
N ASP A 515 -0.63 15.06 8.46
CA ASP A 515 0.23 15.40 7.34
C ASP A 515 1.47 16.16 7.79
N CYS A 516 2.60 15.91 7.13
CA CYS A 516 3.76 16.78 7.20
C CYS A 516 4.42 16.87 5.82
N HIS A 517 4.84 18.08 5.45
CA HIS A 517 5.67 18.25 4.28
C HIS A 517 7.10 17.84 4.62
N ALA A 518 7.59 16.81 3.97
CA ALA A 518 8.95 16.32 4.17
C ALA A 518 9.97 17.46 4.04
N ARG A 519 10.96 17.48 4.91
CA ARG A 519 12.03 18.50 4.99
C ARG A 519 11.60 19.88 5.50
N ARG A 520 10.31 20.06 5.87
CA ARG A 520 9.84 21.28 6.54
C ARG A 520 9.97 21.14 8.05
N HIS A 521 10.64 22.09 8.67
CA HIS A 521 10.89 22.12 10.11
C HIS A 521 10.51 23.47 10.72
N ALA A 522 10.24 23.51 12.01
CA ALA A 522 9.87 24.70 12.74
C ALA A 522 10.62 24.78 14.08
N GLU A 523 11.13 25.98 14.44
CA GLU A 523 11.69 26.24 15.76
C GLU A 523 10.60 26.28 16.84
N ASP A 524 9.38 26.71 16.46
CA ASP A 524 8.16 26.65 17.26
C ASP A 524 7.10 25.84 16.49
N PRO A 525 6.96 24.55 16.78
CA PRO A 525 5.97 23.69 16.08
C PRO A 525 4.53 23.92 16.50
N PHE A 526 4.27 24.72 17.51
CA PHE A 526 2.95 25.01 18.04
C PHE A 526 2.38 26.36 17.62
N ILE A 527 3.10 27.08 16.79
CA ILE A 527 2.67 28.38 16.28
C ILE A 527 1.26 28.29 15.66
N ASN A 528 0.37 29.23 16.03
CA ASN A 528 -1.04 29.30 15.62
C ASN A 528 -1.94 28.18 16.15
N LEU A 529 -1.49 27.30 17.04
CA LEU A 529 -2.28 26.20 17.59
C LEU A 529 -2.89 26.51 18.97
N ASP A 530 -2.62 27.67 19.54
CA ASP A 530 -3.16 28.18 20.80
C ASP A 530 -4.69 28.36 20.81
N LYS A 531 -5.30 28.44 19.62
CA LYS A 531 -6.76 28.55 19.43
C LYS A 531 -7.51 27.21 19.40
N ILE A 532 -6.77 26.12 19.42
CA ILE A 532 -7.38 24.78 19.39
C ILE A 532 -7.87 24.41 20.78
N GLU A 533 -9.15 24.07 20.90
CA GLU A 533 -9.76 23.71 22.16
C GLU A 533 -9.56 22.22 22.49
N ALA A 534 -9.00 21.92 23.66
CA ALA A 534 -8.89 20.56 24.19
C ALA A 534 -10.28 19.93 24.44
N GLY A 535 -10.39 18.61 24.25
CA GLY A 535 -11.60 17.84 24.50
C GLY A 535 -12.79 18.12 23.56
N LYS A 536 -12.58 18.89 22.48
CA LYS A 536 -13.66 19.25 21.52
C LYS A 536 -13.97 18.18 20.47
N GLY A 537 -13.64 16.97 20.75
CA GLY A 537 -13.82 15.85 19.82
C GLY A 537 -12.59 15.60 18.98
N THR A 538 -12.59 14.47 18.31
CA THR A 538 -11.40 13.93 17.64
C THR A 538 -11.72 13.35 16.26
N ASP A 539 -12.98 13.41 15.85
CA ASP A 539 -13.50 12.85 14.60
C ASP A 539 -13.45 13.88 13.47
N GLU A 540 -13.04 13.47 12.27
CA GLU A 540 -13.00 14.28 11.05
C GLU A 540 -14.37 14.54 10.39
N ARG A 541 -15.47 13.92 10.87
CA ARG A 541 -16.83 14.16 10.38
C ARG A 541 -17.24 15.63 10.54
N ALA A 542 -18.29 16.03 9.94
CA ALA A 542 -18.84 17.40 9.98
C ALA A 542 -17.99 18.47 9.27
N GLY A 543 -17.20 18.08 8.27
CA GLY A 543 -16.43 19.00 7.42
C GLY A 543 -15.10 19.46 8.02
N ASP A 544 -14.71 18.95 9.17
CA ASP A 544 -13.43 19.30 9.80
C ASP A 544 -12.21 18.74 9.08
N ALA A 545 -12.38 17.79 8.17
CA ALA A 545 -11.32 17.28 7.29
C ALA A 545 -10.89 18.30 6.21
N SER A 546 -11.73 19.30 5.91
CA SER A 546 -11.39 20.35 4.94
C SER A 546 -10.22 21.22 5.42
N LEU A 547 -9.38 21.67 4.51
CA LEU A 547 -8.33 22.65 4.77
C LEU A 547 -8.90 24.07 4.95
N TYR A 548 -10.18 24.28 4.69
CA TYR A 548 -10.84 25.59 4.70
C TYR A 548 -12.02 25.61 5.67
N GLY A 549 -12.26 26.79 6.28
CA GLY A 549 -13.41 27.00 7.16
C GLY A 549 -13.39 26.19 8.46
N GLY A 550 -14.50 26.17 9.20
CA GLY A 550 -14.66 25.41 10.43
C GLY A 550 -13.79 25.87 11.61
N SER A 551 -13.76 25.08 12.69
CA SER A 551 -13.02 25.35 13.90
C SER A 551 -11.50 25.32 13.72
N ALA A 552 -10.75 25.93 14.65
CA ALA A 552 -9.29 25.84 14.67
C ALA A 552 -8.83 24.38 14.86
N ARG A 553 -7.83 23.95 14.08
CA ARG A 553 -7.26 22.59 14.09
C ARG A 553 -5.90 22.56 13.45
N ALA A 554 -5.06 21.59 13.81
CA ALA A 554 -3.70 21.50 13.31
C ALA A 554 -3.63 21.29 11.78
N SER A 555 -4.57 20.53 11.20
CA SER A 555 -4.61 20.28 9.75
C SER A 555 -4.83 21.53 8.91
N LYS A 556 -5.47 22.56 9.44
CA LYS A 556 -5.75 23.84 8.77
C LYS A 556 -4.80 24.96 9.21
N ASP A 557 -4.62 25.12 10.53
CA ASP A 557 -3.96 26.28 11.12
C ASP A 557 -2.49 26.01 11.42
N GLY A 558 -2.05 24.76 11.45
CA GLY A 558 -0.67 24.34 11.63
C GLY A 558 0.22 24.62 10.43
N ASP A 559 1.51 24.40 10.61
CA ASP A 559 2.54 24.70 9.62
C ASP A 559 2.89 23.49 8.70
N TRP A 560 2.34 22.34 8.97
CA TRP A 560 2.65 21.05 8.31
C TRP A 560 4.14 20.68 8.40
N SER A 561 4.81 21.06 9.49
CA SER A 561 6.21 20.70 9.71
C SER A 561 6.36 19.29 10.26
N GLU A 562 7.48 18.64 9.96
CA GLU A 562 7.89 17.42 10.64
C GLU A 562 8.03 17.64 12.14
N SER A 563 8.40 18.88 12.56
CA SER A 563 8.53 19.25 13.96
C SER A 563 7.25 19.08 14.79
N TYR A 564 6.07 19.35 14.19
CA TYR A 564 4.78 19.13 14.87
C TYR A 564 4.41 17.65 14.91
N ILE A 565 4.53 16.97 13.76
CA ILE A 565 4.07 15.57 13.66
C ILE A 565 4.90 14.64 14.54
N VAL A 566 6.21 14.83 14.66
CA VAL A 566 7.00 14.01 15.58
C VAL A 566 6.56 14.17 17.04
N ARG A 567 6.06 15.37 17.43
CA ARG A 567 5.52 15.60 18.77
C ARG A 567 4.19 14.86 19.00
N LEU A 568 3.31 14.90 18.00
CA LEU A 568 2.03 14.17 18.05
C LEU A 568 2.28 12.67 18.17
N ILE A 569 3.15 12.12 17.33
CA ILE A 569 3.45 10.68 17.31
C ILE A 569 4.13 10.25 18.61
N ASP A 570 5.13 10.99 19.07
CA ASP A 570 5.85 10.71 20.32
C ASP A 570 4.87 10.65 21.53
N TRP A 571 3.92 11.60 21.61
CA TRP A 571 2.90 11.59 22.64
C TRP A 571 1.99 10.37 22.54
N HIS A 572 1.48 10.05 21.35
CA HIS A 572 0.60 8.90 21.15
C HIS A 572 1.30 7.59 21.54
N LEU A 573 2.55 7.40 21.11
CA LEU A 573 3.33 6.19 21.40
C LEU A 573 3.61 6.06 22.91
N LYS A 574 3.95 7.18 23.57
CA LYS A 574 4.12 7.23 25.02
C LYS A 574 2.87 6.77 25.77
N GLU A 575 1.69 7.27 25.35
CA GLU A 575 0.42 6.88 25.97
C GLU A 575 0.06 5.42 25.71
N GLN A 576 0.29 4.92 24.48
CA GLN A 576 -0.01 3.53 24.12
C GLN A 576 0.73 2.51 25.00
N GLU A 577 1.92 2.81 25.46
CA GLU A 577 2.67 1.93 26.37
C GLU A 577 1.98 1.70 27.72
N THR A 578 1.09 2.62 28.14
CA THR A 578 0.36 2.56 29.42
C THR A 578 -1.09 2.14 29.28
N MET A 579 -1.56 1.84 28.07
CA MET A 579 -2.93 1.38 27.81
C MET A 579 -2.98 -0.15 27.83
N ASP A 580 -3.10 -0.75 29.01
CA ASP A 580 -3.11 -2.23 29.18
C ASP A 580 -4.26 -2.91 28.43
N TRP A 581 -5.34 -2.19 28.21
CA TRP A 581 -6.53 -2.63 27.48
C TRP A 581 -6.39 -2.46 25.96
N LEU A 582 -5.38 -1.76 25.48
CA LEU A 582 -5.24 -1.48 24.04
C LEU A 582 -4.89 -2.75 23.27
N THR A 583 -5.73 -3.12 22.32
CA THR A 583 -5.49 -4.18 21.33
C THR A 583 -4.32 -3.83 20.43
N GLY A 584 -4.36 -2.63 19.86
CA GLY A 584 -3.35 -2.11 18.97
C GLY A 584 -3.79 -0.84 18.27
N SER A 585 -2.88 -0.32 17.46
CA SER A 585 -3.15 0.83 16.60
C SER A 585 -2.40 0.72 15.28
N ALA A 586 -2.92 1.38 14.25
CA ALA A 586 -2.24 1.49 12.97
C ALA A 586 -2.16 2.96 12.53
N TYR A 587 -0.94 3.45 12.37
CA TYR A 587 -0.69 4.80 11.87
C TYR A 587 -1.06 4.93 10.39
N TRP A 588 -1.74 5.99 10.01
CA TRP A 588 -2.17 6.27 8.64
C TRP A 588 -1.23 7.26 7.94
N PRO A 589 -0.57 6.83 6.83
CA PRO A 589 -0.13 5.48 6.49
C PRO A 589 1.40 5.31 6.65
N PHE A 590 1.97 4.19 6.23
CA PHE A 590 3.43 4.04 6.20
C PHE A 590 4.08 4.95 5.18
N LYS A 591 3.55 5.00 3.96
CA LYS A 591 4.11 5.72 2.83
C LYS A 591 3.13 6.76 2.32
N ASP A 592 3.62 7.95 1.95
CA ASP A 592 2.85 8.90 1.17
C ASP A 592 2.29 8.23 -0.08
N PHE A 593 1.12 8.62 -0.50
CA PHE A 593 0.47 8.04 -1.68
C PHE A 593 -0.29 9.09 -2.48
N SER A 594 -0.49 8.83 -3.77
CA SER A 594 -1.22 9.74 -4.64
C SER A 594 -2.73 9.69 -4.39
N THR A 595 -3.38 10.85 -4.50
CA THR A 595 -4.82 11.01 -4.28
C THR A 595 -5.40 12.14 -5.13
N PRO A 596 -6.57 11.95 -5.76
CA PRO A 596 -7.17 12.98 -6.61
C PRO A 596 -7.79 14.13 -5.81
N VAL A 597 -8.01 13.94 -4.51
CA VAL A 597 -8.77 14.91 -3.68
C VAL A 597 -7.88 15.91 -2.92
N ARG A 598 -6.58 15.98 -3.23
CA ARG A 598 -5.63 16.89 -2.54
C ARG A 598 -4.74 17.67 -3.53
N PRO A 599 -5.31 18.40 -4.50
CA PRO A 599 -4.52 19.14 -5.50
C PRO A 599 -3.70 20.30 -4.92
N GLU A 600 -4.11 20.85 -3.77
CA GLU A 600 -3.51 22.01 -3.11
C GLU A 600 -2.43 21.67 -2.08
N ASN A 601 -2.14 20.39 -1.86
CA ASN A 601 -1.13 19.97 -0.89
C ASN A 601 0.27 20.50 -1.26
N PRO A 602 1.21 20.61 -0.30
CA PRO A 602 2.58 21.01 -0.56
C PRO A 602 3.28 20.22 -1.67
N VAL A 603 3.03 18.92 -1.78
CA VAL A 603 3.25 18.12 -2.98
C VAL A 603 1.87 17.85 -3.57
N PRO A 604 1.51 18.46 -4.72
CA PRO A 604 0.18 18.33 -5.30
C PRO A 604 -0.24 16.88 -5.54
N TYR A 605 -1.52 16.59 -5.28
CA TYR A 605 -2.12 15.26 -5.45
C TYR A 605 -1.47 14.14 -4.62
N VAL A 606 -0.84 14.48 -3.49
CA VAL A 606 -0.23 13.50 -2.57
C VAL A 606 -0.80 13.65 -1.16
N ASN A 607 -1.24 12.56 -0.57
CA ASN A 607 -1.51 12.46 0.85
C ASN A 607 -0.16 12.33 1.58
N GLN A 608 0.20 13.34 2.39
CA GLN A 608 1.53 13.47 2.99
C GLN A 608 1.60 13.01 4.45
N LYS A 609 0.67 12.11 4.86
CA LYS A 609 0.68 11.54 6.21
C LYS A 609 1.69 10.40 6.41
N GLY A 610 2.35 9.93 5.35
CA GLY A 610 3.30 8.83 5.43
C GLY A 610 4.46 9.09 6.37
N VAL A 611 4.99 8.04 6.97
CA VAL A 611 6.27 8.08 7.72
C VAL A 611 7.47 8.05 6.79
N VAL A 612 7.24 7.67 5.53
CA VAL A 612 8.20 7.79 4.43
C VAL A 612 7.54 8.47 3.23
N GLU A 613 8.32 9.09 2.36
CA GLU A 613 7.83 9.61 1.08
C GLU A 613 7.47 8.45 0.12
N ARG A 614 6.83 8.75 -1.03
CA ARG A 614 6.40 7.73 -2.01
C ARG A 614 7.53 6.86 -2.56
N ASP A 615 8.78 7.32 -2.52
CA ASP A 615 9.99 6.59 -2.94
C ASP A 615 10.70 5.84 -1.79
N LEU A 616 10.02 5.69 -0.65
CA LEU A 616 10.51 5.08 0.59
C LEU A 616 11.60 5.90 1.31
N THR A 617 11.83 7.17 0.95
CA THR A 617 12.73 8.06 1.71
C THR A 617 12.13 8.32 3.10
N PRO A 618 12.81 7.95 4.20
CA PRO A 618 12.31 8.17 5.55
C PRO A 618 12.14 9.66 5.87
N LYS A 619 11.02 10.00 6.52
CA LYS A 619 10.83 11.26 7.22
C LYS A 619 11.28 11.12 8.67
N GLU A 620 11.36 12.21 9.41
CA GLU A 620 11.74 12.20 10.85
C GLU A 620 10.80 11.29 11.68
N THR A 621 9.55 11.18 11.28
CA THR A 621 8.54 10.33 11.90
C THR A 621 8.91 8.86 11.94
N TYR A 622 9.62 8.34 10.93
CA TYR A 622 10.12 6.96 10.88
C TYR A 622 10.97 6.63 12.11
N TYR A 623 11.87 7.53 12.49
CA TYR A 623 12.80 7.33 13.59
C TYR A 623 12.12 7.45 14.96
N VAL A 624 11.03 8.21 15.06
CA VAL A 624 10.20 8.23 16.28
C VAL A 624 9.62 6.85 16.52
N PHE A 625 8.94 6.26 15.52
CA PHE A 625 8.41 4.90 15.62
C PHE A 625 9.50 3.89 15.94
N GLN A 626 10.61 3.96 15.22
CA GLN A 626 11.74 3.05 15.43
C GLN A 626 12.27 3.10 16.87
N SER A 627 12.33 4.28 17.49
CA SER A 627 12.80 4.45 18.87
C SER A 627 11.89 3.80 19.93
N TYR A 628 10.60 3.57 19.61
CA TYR A 628 9.64 2.89 20.49
C TYR A 628 9.47 1.41 20.16
N TRP A 629 9.58 1.03 18.90
CA TRP A 629 9.13 -0.27 18.44
C TRP A 629 10.24 -1.29 18.18
N THR A 630 11.45 -0.85 17.76
CA THR A 630 12.55 -1.79 17.49
C THR A 630 13.29 -2.20 18.75
N LYS A 631 13.77 -3.45 18.75
CA LYS A 631 14.68 -3.98 19.79
C LYS A 631 16.16 -3.74 19.45
N LYS A 632 16.46 -3.48 18.16
CA LYS A 632 17.83 -3.22 17.70
C LYS A 632 18.26 -1.83 18.18
N PRO A 633 19.43 -1.67 18.83
CA PRO A 633 19.91 -0.37 19.28
C PRO A 633 19.97 0.66 18.15
N MET A 634 19.40 1.84 18.39
CA MET A 634 19.38 2.95 17.44
C MET A 634 19.52 4.30 18.14
N ILE A 635 20.11 5.26 17.44
CA ILE A 635 20.14 6.69 17.78
C ILE A 635 19.90 7.48 16.49
N HIS A 636 19.05 8.49 16.56
CA HIS A 636 18.81 9.46 15.52
C HIS A 636 18.61 10.86 16.12
N ILE A 637 19.44 11.80 15.70
CA ILE A 637 19.28 13.21 16.07
C ILE A 637 18.23 13.81 15.13
N TYR A 638 17.18 14.41 15.67
CA TYR A 638 16.15 15.07 14.87
C TYR A 638 16.74 16.21 14.01
N GLY A 639 16.39 16.22 12.72
CA GLY A 639 16.69 17.36 11.82
C GLY A 639 17.74 17.10 10.76
N HIS A 640 18.01 15.85 10.34
CA HIS A 640 18.95 15.55 9.25
C HIS A 640 18.59 16.23 7.92
N THR A 641 17.32 16.57 7.71
CA THR A 641 16.85 17.35 6.56
C THR A 641 16.69 18.84 6.84
N TRP A 642 17.17 19.33 7.99
CA TRP A 642 17.11 20.73 8.45
C TRP A 642 18.48 21.41 8.48
N PRO A 643 19.07 21.78 7.33
CA PRO A 643 20.44 22.28 7.25
C PRO A 643 20.63 23.70 7.80
N VAL A 644 19.54 24.47 7.98
CA VAL A 644 19.60 25.83 8.52
C VAL A 644 18.56 25.97 9.61
N ARG A 645 19.01 26.08 10.85
CA ARG A 645 18.22 26.49 12.01
C ARG A 645 18.34 27.98 12.22
N TRP A 646 17.40 28.59 12.93
CA TRP A 646 17.41 30.05 13.12
C TRP A 646 16.95 30.48 14.51
N GLY A 647 17.39 31.72 14.92
CA GLY A 647 16.97 32.34 16.17
C GLY A 647 17.88 33.47 16.55
N LYS A 648 17.71 33.97 17.77
CA LYS A 648 18.58 35.05 18.29
C LYS A 648 19.93 34.47 18.71
N ALA A 649 20.96 35.33 18.71
CA ALA A 649 22.24 35.00 19.33
C ALA A 649 22.00 34.66 20.82
N ASP A 650 22.73 33.70 21.35
CA ASP A 650 22.63 33.20 22.74
C ASP A 650 21.28 32.59 23.17
N GLU A 651 20.33 32.44 22.24
CA GLU A 651 19.10 31.71 22.50
C GLU A 651 19.35 30.18 22.71
N GLN A 652 18.72 29.63 23.71
CA GLN A 652 18.74 28.16 23.89
C GLN A 652 17.81 27.50 22.91
N LYS A 653 18.35 26.58 22.12
CA LYS A 653 17.60 25.74 21.18
C LYS A 653 17.46 24.32 21.71
N GLU A 654 16.32 23.73 21.46
CA GLU A 654 16.10 22.34 21.82
C GLU A 654 16.72 21.41 20.76
N ILE A 655 17.45 20.41 21.22
CA ILE A 655 17.98 19.30 20.43
C ILE A 655 17.26 18.04 20.89
N LEU A 656 16.58 17.35 19.96
CA LEU A 656 15.87 16.10 20.19
C LEU A 656 16.67 14.93 19.69
N VAL A 657 16.66 13.83 20.42
CA VAL A 657 17.27 12.57 20.02
C VAL A 657 16.26 11.45 20.20
N TYR A 658 16.02 10.69 19.16
CA TYR A 658 15.21 9.48 19.20
C TYR A 658 16.12 8.27 19.39
N SER A 659 15.89 7.50 20.43
CA SER A 659 16.73 6.34 20.74
C SER A 659 15.98 5.35 21.63
N ASN A 660 16.27 4.07 21.47
CA ASN A 660 15.87 3.01 22.39
C ASN A 660 17.02 2.63 23.35
N CYS A 661 18.18 3.27 23.24
CA CYS A 661 19.31 3.02 24.13
C CYS A 661 19.02 3.53 25.53
N PRO A 662 19.45 2.80 26.60
CA PRO A 662 19.14 3.19 27.98
C PRO A 662 19.73 4.53 28.42
N GLN A 663 20.85 4.92 27.83
CA GLN A 663 21.55 6.19 28.12
C GLN A 663 22.16 6.77 26.85
N VAL A 664 22.04 8.08 26.69
CA VAL A 664 22.58 8.84 25.56
C VAL A 664 23.30 10.06 26.07
N GLU A 665 24.53 10.29 25.58
CA GLU A 665 25.29 11.52 25.77
C GLU A 665 25.16 12.39 24.51
N LEU A 666 24.92 13.69 24.70
CA LEU A 666 24.90 14.69 23.64
C LEU A 666 26.15 15.55 23.71
N LEU A 667 26.81 15.75 22.58
CA LEU A 667 27.90 16.73 22.41
C LEU A 667 27.48 17.78 21.38
N VAL A 668 27.74 19.04 21.65
CA VAL A 668 27.58 20.17 20.71
C VAL A 668 28.96 20.83 20.54
N ASN A 669 29.45 20.86 19.30
CA ASN A 669 30.79 21.40 18.95
C ASN A 669 31.91 20.79 19.82
N GLY A 670 31.82 19.50 20.09
CA GLY A 670 32.79 18.77 20.92
C GLY A 670 32.59 18.89 22.44
N VAL A 671 31.67 19.75 22.89
CA VAL A 671 31.40 19.97 24.32
C VAL A 671 30.19 19.12 24.76
N SER A 672 30.38 18.27 25.79
CA SER A 672 29.33 17.47 26.35
C SER A 672 28.23 18.32 26.99
N GLN A 673 26.98 18.04 26.59
CA GLN A 673 25.77 18.63 27.17
C GLN A 673 25.18 17.75 28.28
N GLY A 674 25.91 16.73 28.66
CA GLY A 674 25.52 15.76 29.67
C GLY A 674 24.83 14.50 29.09
N MET A 675 24.68 13.53 29.98
CA MET A 675 24.03 12.26 29.68
C MET A 675 22.61 12.24 30.19
N LYS A 676 21.68 11.70 29.40
CA LYS A 676 20.31 11.44 29.82
C LYS A 676 19.99 9.96 29.74
N LYS A 677 19.17 9.49 30.66
CA LYS A 677 18.57 8.16 30.64
C LYS A 677 17.27 8.22 29.85
N ARG A 678 17.06 7.21 28.99
CA ARG A 678 15.78 7.06 28.33
C ARG A 678 14.69 6.66 29.33
N ASN A 679 13.55 7.32 29.26
CA ASN A 679 12.33 6.94 29.93
C ASN A 679 11.16 7.13 28.94
N SER A 680 10.51 6.05 28.53
CA SER A 680 9.42 6.07 27.55
C SER A 680 8.22 6.96 27.95
N GLN A 681 8.11 7.31 29.23
CA GLN A 681 7.06 8.19 29.74
C GLN A 681 7.43 9.67 29.82
N ASP A 682 8.70 10.00 29.61
CA ASP A 682 9.16 11.38 29.52
C ASP A 682 8.94 11.93 28.10
N TYR A 683 8.29 13.06 28.00
CA TYR A 683 8.00 13.75 26.74
C TYR A 683 8.73 15.10 26.74
N PRO A 684 9.29 15.53 25.60
CA PRO A 684 9.37 14.87 24.30
C PRO A 684 10.56 13.91 24.14
N ALA A 685 10.52 13.13 23.06
CA ALA A 685 11.60 12.21 22.66
C ALA A 685 12.02 11.24 23.80
N ALA A 686 11.03 10.75 24.56
CA ALA A 686 11.25 9.86 25.70
C ALA A 686 12.27 10.41 26.72
N GLY A 687 12.26 11.73 26.93
CA GLY A 687 13.19 12.45 27.82
C GLY A 687 14.54 12.78 27.19
N LEU A 688 14.80 12.37 25.97
CA LEU A 688 16.10 12.59 25.28
C LEU A 688 16.10 13.92 24.52
N HIS A 689 15.94 15.02 25.22
CA HIS A 689 16.01 16.37 24.69
C HIS A 689 16.93 17.24 25.57
N TRP A 690 17.66 18.16 24.94
CA TRP A 690 18.59 19.08 25.59
C TRP A 690 18.32 20.51 25.13
N LYS A 691 18.43 21.46 26.03
CA LYS A 691 18.46 22.91 25.70
C LYS A 691 19.89 23.32 25.57
N CYS A 692 20.34 23.65 24.36
CA CYS A 692 21.74 23.95 24.03
C CYS A 692 21.87 25.37 23.50
N ARG A 693 23.00 26.01 23.78
CA ARG A 693 23.40 27.22 23.07
C ARG A 693 24.14 26.85 21.79
N LEU A 694 23.73 27.40 20.67
CA LEU A 694 24.32 27.20 19.37
C LEU A 694 25.20 28.43 19.03
N GLN A 695 26.34 28.18 18.38
CA GLN A 695 27.12 29.26 17.82
C GLN A 695 26.53 29.72 16.48
N ALA A 696 26.64 31.01 16.16
CA ALA A 696 26.28 31.50 14.83
C ALA A 696 27.15 30.81 13.77
N GLY A 697 26.55 30.37 12.66
CA GLY A 697 27.22 29.59 11.64
C GLY A 697 27.16 28.07 11.89
N GLU A 698 28.22 27.37 11.53
CA GLU A 698 28.24 25.89 11.55
C GLU A 698 28.25 25.33 12.97
N ASN A 699 27.41 24.32 13.19
CA ASN A 699 27.35 23.53 14.41
C ASN A 699 27.40 22.03 14.08
N THR A 700 28.10 21.28 14.92
CA THR A 700 28.13 19.82 14.87
C THR A 700 27.58 19.27 16.17
N VAL A 701 26.56 18.40 16.04
CA VAL A 701 25.93 17.71 17.17
C VAL A 701 26.22 16.22 17.04
N ILE A 702 26.63 15.58 18.12
CA ILE A 702 26.87 14.14 18.19
C ILE A 702 26.06 13.58 19.34
N ALA A 703 25.26 12.55 19.08
CA ALA A 703 24.60 11.76 20.11
C ALA A 703 25.19 10.35 20.10
N ARG A 704 25.54 9.83 21.27
CA ARG A 704 26.14 8.49 21.39
C ARG A 704 25.59 7.73 22.60
N SER A 705 25.43 6.43 22.45
CA SER A 705 25.07 5.55 23.55
C SER A 705 26.30 5.16 24.37
N LYS A 706 26.07 4.82 25.64
CA LYS A 706 27.07 4.08 26.44
C LYS A 706 26.47 2.73 26.83
N GLY A 707 27.15 1.63 26.53
CA GLY A 707 26.67 0.29 26.83
C GLY A 707 27.43 -0.80 26.09
N LYS A 708 26.85 -2.00 25.99
CA LYS A 708 27.48 -3.15 25.32
C LYS A 708 27.59 -2.96 23.80
N GLU A 709 26.68 -2.22 23.20
CA GLU A 709 26.71 -1.87 21.78
C GLU A 709 26.76 -0.34 21.67
N GLU A 710 27.86 0.18 21.16
CA GLU A 710 28.00 1.61 20.94
C GLU A 710 27.39 2.00 19.59
N VAL A 711 26.36 2.81 19.63
CA VAL A 711 25.76 3.46 18.45
C VAL A 711 25.86 4.97 18.61
N ALA A 712 26.05 5.66 17.50
CA ALA A 712 26.16 7.10 17.48
C ALA A 712 25.52 7.67 16.21
N ASP A 713 25.09 8.94 16.31
CA ASP A 713 24.64 9.73 15.17
C ASP A 713 25.31 11.12 15.21
N THR A 714 25.50 11.72 14.04
CA THR A 714 26.14 13.02 13.88
C THR A 714 25.32 13.88 12.93
N LEU A 715 24.94 15.06 13.41
CA LEU A 715 24.20 16.07 12.66
C LEU A 715 25.04 17.33 12.49
N ARG A 716 25.05 17.93 11.29
CA ARG A 716 25.68 19.23 11.00
C ARG A 716 24.65 20.18 10.40
N PHE A 717 24.62 21.41 10.87
CA PHE A 717 23.74 22.47 10.38
C PHE A 717 24.31 23.84 10.62
N VAL A 718 23.76 24.84 9.93
CA VAL A 718 24.07 26.25 10.13
C VAL A 718 23.03 26.87 11.08
N TYR A 719 23.46 27.63 12.07
CA TYR A 719 22.58 28.44 12.90
C TYR A 719 22.58 29.89 12.39
N GLU A 720 21.49 30.31 11.75
CA GLU A 720 21.33 31.66 11.19
C GLU A 720 20.75 32.61 12.26
N THR A 721 21.47 33.63 12.56
CA THR A 721 21.06 34.63 13.56
C THR A 721 20.59 35.96 12.95
N ARG A 722 20.76 36.12 11.63
CA ARG A 722 20.25 37.31 10.93
C ARG A 722 18.77 37.15 10.65
N THR A 723 18.03 38.24 10.81
CA THR A 723 16.60 38.27 10.43
C THR A 723 16.49 38.56 8.95
N TRP A 724 15.74 37.71 8.22
CA TRP A 724 15.47 37.95 6.81
C TRP A 724 14.41 39.02 6.59
N GLY A 725 14.56 39.73 5.46
CA GLY A 725 13.60 40.73 4.96
C GLY A 725 12.60 40.08 3.99
N THR A 726 12.02 40.92 3.11
CA THR A 726 11.08 40.46 2.06
C THR A 726 11.84 39.61 1.03
N PRO A 727 11.26 38.45 0.60
CA PRO A 727 11.83 37.63 -0.45
C PRO A 727 12.11 38.41 -1.73
N ALA A 728 13.33 38.31 -2.27
CA ALA A 728 13.79 39.14 -3.37
C ALA A 728 14.35 38.38 -4.58
N ARG A 729 14.95 37.19 -4.36
CA ARG A 729 15.56 36.40 -5.45
C ARG A 729 15.72 34.94 -5.06
N LEU A 730 15.99 34.11 -6.09
CA LEU A 730 16.35 32.70 -5.94
C LEU A 730 17.89 32.57 -5.96
N GLN A 731 18.41 31.85 -5.00
CA GLN A 731 19.79 31.38 -4.98
C GLN A 731 19.80 29.88 -5.26
N THR A 732 20.66 29.45 -6.17
CA THR A 732 20.64 28.09 -6.69
C THR A 732 21.98 27.40 -6.48
N LYS A 733 21.93 26.06 -6.32
CA LYS A 733 23.10 25.20 -6.19
C LYS A 733 22.87 23.92 -6.96
N VAL A 734 23.91 23.44 -7.64
CA VAL A 734 23.91 22.13 -8.28
C VAL A 734 24.90 21.23 -7.56
N THR A 735 24.45 20.08 -7.14
CA THR A 735 25.27 19.05 -6.50
C THR A 735 25.24 17.78 -7.34
N SER A 736 26.42 17.27 -7.75
CA SER A 736 26.51 16.00 -8.46
C SER A 736 26.24 14.85 -7.49
N CYS A 737 25.35 13.94 -7.83
CA CYS A 737 24.97 12.76 -7.05
C CYS A 737 25.45 11.46 -7.71
N GLY A 738 26.45 11.51 -8.58
CA GLY A 738 27.00 10.43 -9.36
C GLY A 738 27.30 10.85 -10.80
N THR A 739 27.59 9.91 -11.67
CA THR A 739 27.92 10.20 -13.09
C THR A 739 26.72 10.80 -13.82
N ASP A 740 25.53 10.26 -13.61
CA ASP A 740 24.35 10.56 -14.43
C ASP A 740 23.26 11.34 -13.66
N LEU A 741 23.51 11.73 -12.42
CA LEU A 741 22.51 12.34 -11.54
C LEU A 741 23.04 13.62 -10.93
N SER A 742 22.25 14.68 -10.99
CA SER A 742 22.46 15.94 -10.26
C SER A 742 21.25 16.30 -9.42
N LEU A 743 21.48 16.95 -8.29
CA LEU A 743 20.46 17.60 -7.49
C LEU A 743 20.56 19.13 -7.73
N VAL A 744 19.48 19.74 -8.17
CA VAL A 744 19.30 21.18 -8.29
C VAL A 744 18.55 21.66 -7.07
N GLU A 745 19.19 22.45 -6.24
CA GLU A 745 18.61 23.05 -5.05
C GLU A 745 18.39 24.55 -5.27
N VAL A 746 17.31 25.07 -4.71
CA VAL A 746 16.99 26.49 -4.72
C VAL A 746 16.64 26.96 -3.32
N GLN A 747 17.11 28.15 -2.94
CA GLN A 747 16.79 28.87 -1.72
C GLN A 747 16.20 30.23 -2.06
N ILE A 748 15.05 30.56 -1.50
CA ILE A 748 14.49 31.91 -1.53
C ILE A 748 15.26 32.76 -0.52
N VAL A 749 15.81 33.88 -0.98
CA VAL A 749 16.58 34.81 -0.14
C VAL A 749 16.07 36.23 -0.30
N ASP A 750 16.33 37.07 0.71
CA ASP A 750 16.07 38.51 0.66
C ASP A 750 17.11 39.26 -0.20
N ALA A 751 17.01 40.58 -0.23
CA ALA A 751 17.92 41.42 -0.98
C ALA A 751 19.38 41.35 -0.46
N GLN A 752 19.58 41.05 0.82
CA GLN A 752 20.89 40.90 1.48
C GLN A 752 21.45 39.47 1.38
N GLY A 753 20.68 38.54 0.80
CA GLY A 753 21.07 37.15 0.67
C GLY A 753 20.79 36.29 1.92
N VAL A 754 19.99 36.79 2.86
CA VAL A 754 19.58 36.03 4.03
C VAL A 754 18.46 35.05 3.62
N PRO A 755 18.54 33.75 3.96
CA PRO A 755 17.51 32.79 3.65
C PRO A 755 16.15 33.15 4.28
N CYS A 756 15.08 33.14 3.49
CA CYS A 756 13.70 33.41 3.95
C CYS A 756 13.08 32.12 4.44
N LEU A 757 13.40 31.69 5.66
CA LEU A 757 13.15 30.34 6.19
C LEU A 757 11.68 30.04 6.54
N ASN A 758 10.81 31.05 6.56
CA ASN A 758 9.36 30.89 6.77
C ASN A 758 8.55 30.82 5.47
N THR A 759 9.22 30.92 4.30
CA THR A 759 8.55 30.99 3.01
C THR A 759 8.02 29.60 2.59
N LYS A 760 6.75 29.58 2.18
CA LYS A 760 6.00 28.39 1.78
C LYS A 760 5.49 28.48 0.33
N ASN A 761 6.05 29.37 -0.47
CA ASN A 761 5.66 29.57 -1.86
C ASN A 761 5.95 28.36 -2.73
N PHE A 762 5.16 28.15 -3.78
CA PHE A 762 5.44 27.08 -4.73
C PHE A 762 6.63 27.42 -5.62
N ILE A 763 7.47 26.42 -5.80
CA ILE A 763 8.58 26.41 -6.76
C ILE A 763 8.22 25.46 -7.89
N GLU A 764 8.48 25.90 -9.11
CA GLU A 764 8.27 25.12 -10.31
C GLU A 764 9.58 25.02 -11.09
N PHE A 765 9.91 23.79 -11.49
CA PHE A 765 11.10 23.46 -12.26
C PHE A 765 10.73 23.12 -13.71
N GLY A 766 11.52 23.60 -14.66
CA GLY A 766 11.44 23.22 -16.06
C GLY A 766 12.84 22.84 -16.58
N LEU A 767 12.92 22.12 -17.68
CA LEU A 767 14.19 21.75 -18.29
C LEU A 767 14.11 21.84 -19.80
N THR A 768 15.20 22.39 -20.40
CA THR A 768 15.45 22.35 -21.84
C THR A 768 16.84 21.80 -22.06
N GLY A 769 17.03 20.93 -23.04
CA GLY A 769 18.31 20.29 -23.37
C GLY A 769 18.22 18.78 -23.37
N ASP A 770 19.36 18.12 -23.22
CA ASP A 770 19.48 16.67 -23.38
C ASP A 770 19.10 15.86 -22.11
N GLY A 771 19.13 16.47 -20.94
CA GLY A 771 18.76 15.83 -19.68
C GLY A 771 17.24 15.64 -19.48
N LYS A 772 16.89 15.04 -18.36
CA LYS A 772 15.49 14.84 -17.96
C LYS A 772 15.31 15.12 -16.46
N LEU A 773 14.30 15.91 -16.09
CA LEU A 773 13.86 16.02 -14.70
C LEU A 773 13.37 14.67 -14.21
N ILE A 774 13.75 14.31 -12.98
CA ILE A 774 13.08 13.24 -12.25
C ILE A 774 11.89 13.89 -11.55
N GLU A 775 10.82 14.00 -12.30
CA GLU A 775 9.55 14.61 -11.92
C GLU A 775 8.45 13.56 -11.77
N ASN A 776 7.28 13.95 -11.31
CA ASN A 776 6.10 13.08 -11.19
C ASN A 776 6.32 11.86 -10.28
N GLN A 777 7.23 12.00 -9.30
CA GLN A 777 7.43 11.00 -8.25
C GLN A 777 6.47 11.23 -7.06
N GLY A 778 5.88 12.42 -6.95
CA GLY A 778 5.07 12.79 -5.80
C GLY A 778 5.89 12.81 -4.50
N THR A 779 7.11 13.35 -4.56
CA THR A 779 8.03 13.50 -3.42
C THR A 779 8.57 14.92 -3.33
N SER A 780 9.11 15.30 -2.20
CA SER A 780 9.64 16.65 -1.95
C SER A 780 10.82 17.06 -2.87
N ILE A 781 11.51 16.08 -3.46
CA ILE A 781 12.64 16.30 -4.39
C ILE A 781 12.47 15.58 -5.72
N GLY A 782 11.26 15.13 -6.02
CA GLY A 782 10.91 14.43 -7.25
C GLY A 782 9.58 14.92 -7.83
N SER A 783 9.22 16.18 -7.60
CA SER A 783 8.02 16.81 -8.15
C SER A 783 8.40 18.10 -8.86
N ARG A 784 7.90 18.29 -10.09
CA ARG A 784 8.17 19.49 -10.87
C ARG A 784 7.62 20.75 -10.21
N LYS A 785 6.50 20.63 -9.50
CA LYS A 785 5.89 21.68 -8.71
C LYS A 785 5.79 21.23 -7.25
N VAL A 786 6.38 21.99 -6.35
CA VAL A 786 6.44 21.68 -4.92
C VAL A 786 6.44 22.95 -4.09
N GLN A 787 5.77 22.95 -2.94
CA GLN A 787 5.82 24.04 -1.99
C GLN A 787 7.18 24.06 -1.29
N ALA A 788 7.78 25.23 -1.14
CA ALA A 788 9.05 25.36 -0.47
C ALA A 788 8.99 24.89 0.99
N TYR A 789 9.99 24.11 1.39
CA TYR A 789 10.24 23.71 2.77
C TYR A 789 11.35 24.58 3.36
N ASN A 790 11.02 25.43 4.32
CA ASN A 790 11.91 26.46 4.88
C ASN A 790 12.58 27.31 3.79
N GLY A 791 11.77 27.80 2.83
CA GLY A 791 12.22 28.61 1.70
C GLY A 791 13.07 27.89 0.68
N ARG A 792 13.19 26.56 0.75
CA ARG A 792 13.96 25.72 -0.16
C ARG A 792 13.08 24.79 -0.96
N ALA A 793 13.55 24.41 -2.13
CA ALA A 793 13.04 23.27 -2.90
C ALA A 793 14.20 22.62 -3.65
N ALA A 794 14.01 21.41 -4.12
CA ALA A 794 15.01 20.73 -4.91
C ALA A 794 14.36 19.77 -5.91
N ILE A 795 15.08 19.45 -7.00
CA ILE A 795 14.70 18.42 -7.95
C ILE A 795 15.94 17.66 -8.43
N ARG A 796 15.76 16.36 -8.67
CA ARG A 796 16.79 15.51 -9.27
C ARG A 796 16.72 15.61 -10.79
N VAL A 797 17.89 15.61 -11.45
CA VAL A 797 18.02 15.68 -12.90
C VAL A 797 18.92 14.54 -13.38
N ASN A 798 18.39 13.69 -14.26
CA ASN A 798 19.21 12.74 -15.01
C ASN A 798 19.97 13.50 -16.08
N LYS A 799 21.31 13.43 -16.01
CA LYS A 799 22.20 13.95 -17.04
C LYS A 799 22.24 12.99 -18.23
N ARG A 800 22.54 13.58 -19.38
CA ARG A 800 22.92 12.88 -20.61
C ARG A 800 24.18 13.53 -21.17
N ASN A 801 24.58 13.18 -22.33
CA ASN A 801 25.84 13.63 -22.94
C ASN A 801 25.87 15.13 -23.35
N GLY A 802 24.72 15.79 -23.38
CA GLY A 802 24.58 17.19 -23.79
C GLY A 802 24.32 18.14 -22.60
N GLU A 803 24.40 19.45 -22.87
CA GLU A 803 24.07 20.49 -21.90
C GLU A 803 22.55 20.57 -21.69
N SER A 804 22.17 20.83 -20.46
CA SER A 804 20.78 21.07 -20.08
C SER A 804 20.68 22.39 -19.28
N ILE A 805 19.58 23.10 -19.48
CA ILE A 805 19.24 24.31 -18.73
C ILE A 805 17.99 24.02 -17.91
N VAL A 806 18.12 24.11 -16.58
CA VAL A 806 16.99 24.05 -15.65
C VAL A 806 16.49 25.46 -15.37
N SER A 807 15.21 25.70 -15.58
CA SER A 807 14.53 26.92 -15.15
C SER A 807 13.89 26.67 -13.78
N VAL A 808 13.97 27.69 -12.90
CA VAL A 808 13.35 27.68 -11.58
C VAL A 808 12.49 28.92 -11.43
N ARG A 809 11.20 28.73 -11.22
CA ARG A 809 10.20 29.78 -11.04
C ARG A 809 9.60 29.69 -9.63
N CYS A 810 9.33 30.85 -9.03
CA CYS A 810 8.59 30.99 -7.77
C CYS A 810 7.28 31.71 -8.05
N ASP A 811 6.21 31.38 -7.34
CA ASP A 811 4.92 32.06 -7.44
C ASP A 811 4.87 33.44 -6.76
N ILE A 812 6.02 33.97 -6.26
CA ILE A 812 6.18 35.35 -5.81
C ILE A 812 6.40 36.25 -7.05
N PRO A 813 5.46 37.14 -7.42
CA PRO A 813 5.46 37.82 -8.72
C PRO A 813 6.72 38.67 -9.01
N GLN A 814 7.35 39.25 -7.95
CA GLN A 814 8.53 40.10 -8.09
C GLN A 814 9.84 39.32 -8.25
N ILE A 815 9.84 38.00 -8.03
CA ILE A 815 11.04 37.17 -8.16
C ILE A 815 11.16 36.66 -9.61
N LYS A 816 12.28 36.99 -10.24
CA LYS A 816 12.55 36.57 -11.62
C LYS A 816 12.89 35.08 -11.68
N THR A 817 12.45 34.41 -12.75
CA THR A 817 12.88 33.05 -13.09
C THR A 817 14.40 32.98 -13.19
N THR A 818 14.98 31.97 -12.58
CA THR A 818 16.43 31.72 -12.60
C THR A 818 16.72 30.52 -13.50
N PHE A 819 17.82 30.57 -14.24
CA PHE A 819 18.26 29.52 -15.17
C PHE A 819 19.61 28.96 -14.72
N ILE A 820 19.77 27.65 -14.79
CA ILE A 820 20.98 26.95 -14.32
C ILE A 820 21.42 25.98 -15.41
N SER A 821 22.67 26.09 -15.85
CA SER A 821 23.27 25.11 -16.76
C SER A 821 23.75 23.88 -15.98
N ILE A 822 23.47 22.71 -16.51
CA ILE A 822 23.92 21.39 -16.03
C ILE A 822 24.71 20.74 -17.18
N LYS A 823 25.97 20.42 -16.92
CA LYS A 823 26.88 19.76 -17.84
C LYS A 823 27.17 18.34 -17.40
#